data_33c26347dee4c026d54bc6b211f4f9a5
#
_entry.id   33c26347dee4c026d54bc6b211f4f9a5
#
_cell.length_a   1.000
_cell.length_b   1.000
_cell.length_c   1.000
_cell.angle_alpha   90.00
_cell.angle_beta   90.00
_cell.angle_gamma   90.00
#
_symmetry.space_group_name_H-M   'P 1'
#
loop_
_entity.id
_entity.type
_entity.pdbx_description
1 polymer ?
#
loop_
_entity_poly.entity_id
_entity_poly.type
_entity_poly.pdbx_seq_one_letter_code
_entity_poly.pdbx_strand_id
1 'polypeptide(L)'
;VPKFVYDFSEGNKDLKDLLGGKGANLAEMTNLGLPVPPGFTITTEACRHYLAQGTVPEGLDEEVSQHLAKLEARMGKRLGDPDDPLLVSVRSGAKYSMPGMMETVLNIGLNDRSVLGLAKQSGNERFAWDSYRRLIQMFGKTVLGIEGELFEAELERLKNGRQDTDLSAEELRGLVDTYKGIVREHTGREFPSDPREQLDLAIKAVFDSWNTPRAKLYRRQERIPDDLGTAVNVVTMVFGNLGEDSGTGVAFTRDPGTGRKGVYGDYLPNAQGEDVVAGIRNTIPLQELERLDPKSYRELLDIMARLESHYRDLCDIEFTIERGKLWMLQTRVGKRTAAAAFRIATQLVDEGLIDMDEAVKRVSGAQLAQLMFPRFAEDAAHRPITKGMNASPGAAVGKAVFSSERAVELAEKGEAVILVRRETNPDDLGGMIAARGILTSRGGKTSHAAVVARGMGKTCVCGAEELDVDVVNRRFTAPGGVVVNEGDVISIDGTTGAVYLGEVPVVPSPVVEYFEGKPVDDELVAAVDRIMRHADSVRRLKVRANADTPEDAARARRFGAEGIGLCRTEHMFLGERRKLVEDLILAATPEERQAALDALEPLQTKDFVGIFTAMDGLPVTIRLIDPPLHEFLPDLTELAVKVATAGEAASERDRKLLEAVKRLHEQNPMLGLRGVRLGLVIPGLFAMQVRAIATAAKQVPNAKAEIMIPLVSTVQELEIVREEAQRILAEAGVDAMIGTMIEVPRAALTAGQIAEAAEFFSFGTNDLTQMTWGFSRDDCESSFFGKYFDLGVFGVSPFESIDRSGVGRLMRIATEEGRRTRPDLKLGICGEHGGDPASVHFCHELGLDYVSCSPFRIPIARLEAGRAAVSAEGSDSR
;
A
#
# COMPACT_ATOMS: atom_id res chain seq x y z
N VAL A 1 20.49 11.67 33.83
CA VAL A 1 21.30 10.68 33.09
C VAL A 1 20.40 9.89 32.16
N PRO A 2 20.71 9.86 30.85
CA PRO A 2 19.88 9.11 29.92
C PRO A 2 19.89 7.62 30.26
N LYS A 3 18.72 6.99 30.19
CA LYS A 3 18.57 5.55 30.39
C LYS A 3 18.49 4.86 29.02
N PHE A 4 19.43 3.96 28.74
CA PHE A 4 19.50 3.26 27.46
C PHE A 4 19.13 1.78 27.54
N VAL A 5 19.04 1.22 28.75
CA VAL A 5 18.77 -0.21 28.94
C VAL A 5 17.59 -0.40 29.90
N TYR A 6 16.65 -1.25 29.46
CA TYR A 6 15.44 -1.57 30.23
C TYR A 6 15.33 -3.08 30.42
N ASP A 7 15.19 -3.55 31.68
CA ASP A 7 14.77 -4.92 31.91
C ASP A 7 13.36 -5.11 31.35
N PHE A 8 12.98 -6.32 30.99
CA PHE A 8 11.62 -6.56 30.48
C PHE A 8 10.55 -6.13 31.49
N SER A 9 10.83 -6.22 32.76
CA SER A 9 9.91 -5.76 33.82
C SER A 9 9.71 -4.23 33.88
N GLU A 10 10.57 -3.47 33.22
CA GLU A 10 10.55 -1.99 33.27
C GLU A 10 9.79 -1.35 32.10
N GLY A 11 9.41 -2.11 31.08
CA GLY A 11 8.73 -1.61 29.90
C GLY A 11 7.27 -2.00 29.83
N ASN A 12 6.61 -1.60 28.74
CA ASN A 12 5.25 -1.98 28.42
C ASN A 12 5.01 -1.84 26.89
N LYS A 13 3.82 -2.27 26.43
CA LYS A 13 3.46 -2.27 25.00
C LYS A 13 3.40 -0.89 24.36
N ASP A 14 3.30 0.18 25.15
CA ASP A 14 3.17 1.56 24.64
C ASP A 14 4.52 2.20 24.34
N LEU A 15 5.63 1.56 24.73
CA LEU A 15 6.98 2.06 24.53
C LEU A 15 7.62 1.56 23.22
N LYS A 16 6.86 1.38 22.17
CA LYS A 16 7.37 0.86 20.88
C LYS A 16 8.41 1.76 20.21
N ASP A 17 8.31 3.07 20.42
CA ASP A 17 9.29 4.01 19.85
C ASP A 17 10.68 3.81 20.48
N LEU A 18 10.71 3.46 21.76
CA LEU A 18 11.94 3.33 22.55
C LEU A 18 12.47 1.90 22.54
N LEU A 19 11.59 0.91 22.70
CA LEU A 19 11.95 -0.50 22.86
C LEU A 19 11.80 -1.32 21.59
N GLY A 20 11.25 -0.73 20.53
CA GLY A 20 10.83 -1.47 19.35
C GLY A 20 9.58 -2.30 19.64
N GLY A 21 8.98 -2.87 18.60
CA GLY A 21 7.78 -3.69 18.75
C GLY A 21 8.03 -4.96 19.55
N LYS A 22 9.13 -5.64 19.28
CA LYS A 22 9.50 -6.89 19.98
C LYS A 22 9.79 -6.64 21.46
N GLY A 23 10.62 -5.64 21.78
CA GLY A 23 10.98 -5.32 23.17
C GLY A 23 9.78 -4.87 23.99
N ALA A 24 8.91 -4.05 23.42
CA ALA A 24 7.71 -3.58 24.10
C ALA A 24 6.76 -4.75 24.43
N ASN A 25 6.58 -5.68 23.50
CA ASN A 25 5.72 -6.84 23.72
C ASN A 25 6.35 -7.89 24.65
N LEU A 26 7.66 -8.05 24.64
CA LEU A 26 8.36 -8.90 25.65
C LEU A 26 8.13 -8.35 27.04
N ALA A 27 8.24 -7.04 27.22
CA ALA A 27 7.98 -6.38 28.49
C ALA A 27 6.51 -6.56 28.91
N GLU A 28 5.58 -6.38 28.00
CA GLU A 28 4.14 -6.55 28.28
C GLU A 28 3.82 -7.97 28.73
N MET A 29 4.34 -8.99 28.03
CA MET A 29 4.15 -10.39 28.41
C MET A 29 4.77 -10.70 29.78
N THR A 30 5.94 -10.15 30.07
CA THR A 30 6.61 -10.32 31.36
C THR A 30 5.74 -9.76 32.48
N ASN A 31 5.19 -8.57 32.31
CA ASN A 31 4.34 -7.91 33.30
C ASN A 31 2.97 -8.59 33.46
N LEU A 32 2.52 -9.34 32.46
CA LEU A 32 1.33 -10.19 32.58
C LEU A 32 1.60 -11.50 33.32
N GLY A 33 2.83 -11.77 33.71
CA GLY A 33 3.21 -13.00 34.38
C GLY A 33 3.34 -14.21 33.48
N LEU A 34 3.47 -14.00 32.17
CA LEU A 34 3.67 -15.10 31.21
C LEU A 34 5.12 -15.61 31.25
N PRO A 35 5.35 -16.86 30.83
CA PRO A 35 6.68 -17.45 30.90
C PRO A 35 7.61 -16.92 29.80
N VAL A 36 8.18 -15.76 30.02
CA VAL A 36 9.14 -15.11 29.09
C VAL A 36 10.54 -15.35 29.61
N PRO A 37 11.48 -15.79 28.74
CA PRO A 37 12.87 -15.89 29.17
C PRO A 37 13.39 -14.51 29.61
N PRO A 38 14.02 -14.39 30.78
CA PRO A 38 14.51 -13.09 31.27
C PRO A 38 15.52 -12.44 30.33
N GLY A 39 15.50 -11.11 30.30
CA GLY A 39 16.42 -10.35 29.48
C GLY A 39 16.24 -8.86 29.65
N PHE A 40 16.86 -8.10 28.74
CA PHE A 40 16.77 -6.64 28.72
C PHE A 40 16.82 -6.13 27.28
N THR A 41 16.34 -4.90 27.12
CA THR A 41 16.29 -4.22 25.82
C THR A 41 17.18 -2.98 25.86
N ILE A 42 18.02 -2.84 24.84
CA ILE A 42 18.81 -1.63 24.58
C ILE A 42 18.00 -0.78 23.60
N THR A 43 17.82 0.49 23.92
CA THR A 43 16.85 1.36 23.24
C THR A 43 17.22 1.75 21.82
N THR A 44 16.21 2.16 21.06
CA THR A 44 16.42 2.74 19.72
C THR A 44 17.22 4.04 19.79
N GLU A 45 17.14 4.79 20.87
CA GLU A 45 17.96 5.98 21.10
C GLU A 45 19.45 5.66 21.08
N ALA A 46 19.85 4.58 21.76
CA ALA A 46 21.24 4.13 21.75
C ALA A 46 21.71 3.79 20.33
N CYS A 47 20.85 3.14 19.55
CA CYS A 47 21.13 2.82 18.14
C CYS A 47 21.31 4.10 17.31
N ARG A 48 20.42 5.06 17.43
CA ARG A 48 20.52 6.31 16.69
C ARG A 48 21.80 7.05 17.02
N HIS A 49 22.16 7.12 18.30
CA HIS A 49 23.43 7.73 18.73
C HIS A 49 24.65 7.04 18.10
N TYR A 50 24.68 5.71 18.19
CA TYR A 50 25.77 4.91 17.61
C TYR A 50 25.90 5.14 16.10
N LEU A 51 24.79 5.14 15.37
CA LEU A 51 24.81 5.32 13.91
C LEU A 51 25.24 6.74 13.52
N ALA A 52 24.89 7.74 14.32
CA ALA A 52 25.23 9.15 14.06
C ALA A 52 26.68 9.47 14.42
N GLN A 53 27.19 8.94 15.55
CA GLN A 53 28.49 9.30 16.10
C GLN A 53 29.60 8.27 15.81
N GLY A 54 29.25 7.06 15.37
CA GLY A 54 30.23 5.98 15.16
C GLY A 54 30.69 5.27 16.44
N THR A 55 30.22 5.73 17.61
CA THR A 55 30.55 5.18 18.91
C THR A 55 29.28 5.02 19.75
N VAL A 56 29.28 4.06 20.66
CA VAL A 56 28.15 3.88 21.58
C VAL A 56 28.00 5.08 22.52
N PRO A 57 26.79 5.40 22.98
CA PRO A 57 26.58 6.49 23.93
C PRO A 57 27.40 6.29 25.21
N GLU A 58 27.84 7.38 25.82
CA GLU A 58 28.52 7.34 27.11
C GLU A 58 27.60 6.73 28.17
N GLY A 59 28.10 5.78 28.92
CA GLY A 59 27.37 5.09 29.97
C GLY A 59 26.65 3.83 29.48
N LEU A 60 26.55 3.55 28.19
CA LEU A 60 25.88 2.34 27.69
C LEU A 60 26.57 1.07 28.16
N ASP A 61 27.89 0.99 28.05
CA ASP A 61 28.66 -0.19 28.47
C ASP A 61 28.45 -0.52 29.94
N GLU A 62 28.40 0.51 30.79
CA GLU A 62 28.13 0.35 32.22
C GLU A 62 26.71 -0.13 32.49
N GLU A 63 25.71 0.43 31.81
CA GLU A 63 24.33 -0.01 31.94
C GLU A 63 24.16 -1.47 31.49
N VAL A 64 24.80 -1.85 30.38
CA VAL A 64 24.78 -3.24 29.89
C VAL A 64 25.42 -4.17 30.93
N SER A 65 26.53 -3.75 31.52
CA SER A 65 27.20 -4.54 32.57
C SER A 65 26.31 -4.74 33.79
N GLN A 66 25.62 -3.69 34.23
CA GLN A 66 24.69 -3.74 35.37
C GLN A 66 23.51 -4.67 35.09
N HIS A 67 22.89 -4.55 33.91
CA HIS A 67 21.76 -5.40 33.57
C HIS A 67 22.17 -6.85 33.31
N LEU A 68 23.36 -7.08 32.75
CA LEU A 68 23.90 -8.42 32.62
C LEU A 68 24.17 -9.07 33.98
N ALA A 69 24.73 -8.31 34.94
CA ALA A 69 24.95 -8.80 36.30
C ALA A 69 23.64 -9.18 36.99
N LYS A 70 22.59 -8.39 36.81
CA LYS A 70 21.24 -8.69 37.33
C LYS A 70 20.69 -9.96 36.69
N LEU A 71 20.88 -10.12 35.39
CA LEU A 71 20.43 -11.31 34.66
C LEU A 71 21.17 -12.55 35.14
N GLU A 72 22.48 -12.46 35.34
CA GLU A 72 23.32 -13.55 35.84
C GLU A 72 22.86 -13.96 37.26
N ALA A 73 22.61 -12.99 38.14
CA ALA A 73 22.11 -13.25 39.48
C ALA A 73 20.73 -13.93 39.45
N ARG A 74 19.83 -13.46 38.60
CA ARG A 74 18.49 -14.03 38.45
C ARG A 74 18.52 -15.47 37.94
N MET A 75 19.42 -15.77 36.98
CA MET A 75 19.55 -17.10 36.41
C MET A 75 20.44 -18.04 37.22
N GLY A 76 21.21 -17.51 38.17
CA GLY A 76 22.17 -18.28 38.94
C GLY A 76 23.35 -18.80 38.12
N LYS A 77 23.68 -18.14 37.03
CA LYS A 77 24.73 -18.53 36.08
C LYS A 77 25.47 -17.31 35.57
N ARG A 78 26.70 -17.47 35.13
CA ARG A 78 27.47 -16.41 34.50
C ARG A 78 27.53 -16.61 33.00
N LEU A 79 27.54 -15.50 32.26
CA LEU A 79 27.70 -15.54 30.81
C LEU A 79 28.97 -16.28 30.41
N GLY A 80 28.82 -17.38 29.69
CA GLY A 80 29.93 -18.18 29.22
C GLY A 80 30.74 -18.91 30.32
N ASP A 81 30.18 -19.15 31.49
CA ASP A 81 30.83 -19.91 32.54
C ASP A 81 31.28 -21.29 32.05
N PRO A 82 32.53 -21.72 32.33
CA PRO A 82 33.04 -23.00 31.83
C PRO A 82 32.26 -24.24 32.30
N ASP A 83 31.62 -24.17 33.47
CA ASP A 83 30.96 -25.34 34.07
C ASP A 83 29.47 -25.36 33.84
N ASP A 84 28.79 -24.20 33.86
CA ASP A 84 27.37 -24.06 33.66
C ASP A 84 27.08 -22.68 33.02
N PRO A 85 27.24 -22.55 31.71
CA PRO A 85 27.17 -21.24 31.07
C PRO A 85 25.75 -20.69 30.98
N LEU A 86 25.60 -19.38 31.30
CA LEU A 86 24.49 -18.59 30.82
C LEU A 86 24.76 -18.29 29.37
N LEU A 87 23.79 -18.54 28.52
CA LEU A 87 23.82 -18.19 27.11
C LEU A 87 22.71 -17.21 26.81
N VAL A 88 22.97 -16.25 25.92
CA VAL A 88 21.96 -15.26 25.50
C VAL A 88 21.88 -15.15 24.00
N SER A 89 20.73 -14.69 23.52
CA SER A 89 20.56 -14.25 22.14
C SER A 89 20.59 -12.73 22.08
N VAL A 90 21.03 -12.22 20.95
CA VAL A 90 21.00 -10.79 20.65
C VAL A 90 20.15 -10.63 19.40
N ARG A 91 19.00 -9.95 19.53
CA ARG A 91 17.99 -9.82 18.47
C ARG A 91 17.65 -8.36 18.20
N SER A 92 17.45 -8.04 16.94
CA SER A 92 16.90 -6.73 16.54
C SER A 92 15.42 -6.60 16.89
N GLY A 93 14.95 -5.37 16.99
CA GLY A 93 13.53 -5.09 17.16
C GLY A 93 13.23 -3.64 16.84
N ALA A 94 12.79 -3.35 15.63
CA ALA A 94 12.36 -2.02 15.21
C ALA A 94 10.89 -1.77 15.58
N LYS A 95 10.48 -0.51 15.54
CA LYS A 95 9.09 -0.11 15.77
C LYS A 95 8.14 -0.84 14.81
N TYR A 96 8.54 -0.94 13.53
CA TYR A 96 7.80 -1.67 12.49
C TYR A 96 8.51 -2.97 12.16
N SER A 97 7.75 -4.03 11.93
CA SER A 97 8.30 -5.33 11.57
C SER A 97 9.02 -5.25 10.22
N MET A 98 10.24 -5.76 10.18
CA MET A 98 11.06 -5.83 8.96
C MET A 98 11.60 -7.26 8.80
N PRO A 99 10.75 -8.23 8.43
CA PRO A 99 11.11 -9.65 8.42
C PRO A 99 12.32 -9.95 7.52
N GLY A 100 13.31 -10.62 8.07
CA GLY A 100 14.50 -11.03 7.32
C GLY A 100 15.47 -9.91 6.94
N MET A 101 15.18 -8.66 7.34
CA MET A 101 16.02 -7.51 6.97
C MET A 101 17.09 -7.20 8.00
N MET A 102 16.90 -7.56 9.26
CA MET A 102 17.84 -7.31 10.35
C MET A 102 18.21 -8.60 11.05
N GLU A 103 19.26 -8.55 11.84
CA GLU A 103 20.03 -9.71 12.23
C GLU A 103 19.75 -10.23 13.65
N THR A 104 20.06 -11.51 13.86
CA THR A 104 19.97 -12.20 15.15
C THR A 104 21.24 -13.01 15.35
N VAL A 105 21.77 -13.04 16.59
CA VAL A 105 22.89 -13.92 16.96
C VAL A 105 22.46 -14.73 18.17
N LEU A 106 22.50 -16.05 18.04
CA LEU A 106 22.12 -16.98 19.13
C LEU A 106 23.36 -17.53 19.82
N ASN A 107 23.16 -18.04 21.02
CA ASN A 107 24.18 -18.81 21.78
C ASN A 107 25.42 -18.01 22.17
N ILE A 108 25.29 -16.71 22.34
CA ILE A 108 26.37 -15.86 22.85
C ILE A 108 26.81 -16.38 24.21
N GLY A 109 28.09 -16.59 24.39
CA GLY A 109 28.72 -17.13 25.61
C GLY A 109 29.44 -18.44 25.37
N LEU A 110 29.22 -19.13 24.24
CA LEU A 110 29.93 -20.37 23.93
C LEU A 110 31.33 -20.12 23.43
N ASN A 111 32.24 -20.92 23.95
CA ASN A 111 33.63 -21.01 23.52
C ASN A 111 34.13 -22.43 23.75
N ASP A 112 35.42 -22.71 23.55
CA ASP A 112 35.97 -24.05 23.68
C ASP A 112 35.81 -24.64 25.07
N ARG A 113 35.69 -23.80 26.11
CA ARG A 113 35.54 -24.22 27.49
C ARG A 113 34.09 -24.34 27.91
N SER A 114 33.27 -23.36 27.64
CA SER A 114 31.87 -23.35 28.02
C SER A 114 31.00 -24.36 27.26
N VAL A 115 31.39 -24.74 26.03
CA VAL A 115 30.74 -25.84 25.31
C VAL A 115 30.77 -27.15 26.07
N LEU A 116 31.88 -27.42 26.81
CA LEU A 116 32.03 -28.60 27.63
C LEU A 116 31.10 -28.55 28.84
N GLY A 117 30.96 -27.35 29.44
CA GLY A 117 30.00 -27.13 30.51
C GLY A 117 28.55 -27.33 30.05
N LEU A 118 28.23 -26.83 28.89
CA LEU A 118 26.89 -27.00 28.30
C LEU A 118 26.58 -28.47 28.02
N ALA A 119 27.55 -29.21 27.50
CA ALA A 119 27.43 -30.66 27.26
C ALA A 119 27.15 -31.40 28.57
N LYS A 120 27.84 -31.05 29.64
CA LYS A 120 27.70 -31.67 30.94
C LYS A 120 26.33 -31.34 31.56
N GLN A 121 25.92 -30.09 31.54
CA GLN A 121 24.66 -29.64 32.16
C GLN A 121 23.42 -30.14 31.38
N SER A 122 23.50 -30.19 30.07
CA SER A 122 22.40 -30.67 29.22
C SER A 122 22.35 -32.20 29.19
N GLY A 123 23.46 -32.89 29.51
CA GLY A 123 23.57 -34.30 29.28
C GLY A 123 23.56 -34.71 27.81
N ASN A 124 23.90 -33.77 26.91
CA ASN A 124 23.79 -33.97 25.48
C ASN A 124 24.94 -33.27 24.74
N GLU A 125 26.01 -34.03 24.47
CA GLU A 125 27.18 -33.50 23.80
C GLU A 125 26.86 -33.03 22.37
N ARG A 126 26.01 -33.76 21.67
CA ARG A 126 25.63 -33.42 20.32
C ARG A 126 24.96 -32.03 20.29
N PHE A 127 24.03 -31.80 21.17
CA PHE A 127 23.38 -30.51 21.33
C PHE A 127 24.37 -29.37 21.59
N ALA A 128 25.31 -29.58 22.50
CA ALA A 128 26.30 -28.55 22.85
C ALA A 128 27.15 -28.14 21.66
N TRP A 129 27.70 -29.14 20.94
CA TRP A 129 28.52 -28.84 19.76
C TRP A 129 27.74 -28.27 18.61
N ASP A 130 26.50 -28.69 18.42
CA ASP A 130 25.60 -28.08 17.43
C ASP A 130 25.29 -26.61 17.75
N SER A 131 25.08 -26.30 19.03
CA SER A 131 24.88 -24.93 19.48
C SER A 131 26.12 -24.06 19.24
N TYR A 132 27.29 -24.59 19.46
CA TYR A 132 28.54 -23.86 19.23
C TYR A 132 28.77 -23.60 17.73
N ARG A 133 28.56 -24.60 16.88
CA ARG A 133 28.68 -24.38 15.43
C ARG A 133 27.68 -23.34 14.93
N ARG A 134 26.44 -23.31 15.47
CA ARG A 134 25.43 -22.32 15.15
C ARG A 134 25.87 -20.91 15.52
N LEU A 135 26.46 -20.74 16.70
CA LEU A 135 27.03 -19.46 17.12
C LEU A 135 28.11 -18.99 16.14
N ILE A 136 29.06 -19.84 15.80
CA ILE A 136 30.15 -19.45 14.89
C ILE A 136 29.62 -19.06 13.52
N GLN A 137 28.66 -19.81 13.00
CA GLN A 137 28.04 -19.52 11.71
C GLN A 137 27.30 -18.17 11.71
N MET A 138 26.42 -17.96 12.68
CA MET A 138 25.64 -16.73 12.80
C MET A 138 26.52 -15.53 13.08
N PHE A 139 27.46 -15.66 14.00
CA PHE A 139 28.39 -14.60 14.37
C PHE A 139 29.32 -14.27 13.19
N GLY A 140 29.80 -15.28 12.50
CA GLY A 140 30.66 -15.09 11.33
C GLY A 140 29.94 -14.34 10.22
N LYS A 141 28.71 -14.67 9.95
CA LYS A 141 27.88 -14.00 8.95
C LYS A 141 27.49 -12.59 9.38
N THR A 142 26.89 -12.45 10.54
CA THR A 142 26.28 -11.22 11.03
C THR A 142 27.29 -10.20 11.53
N VAL A 143 28.24 -10.62 12.34
CA VAL A 143 29.20 -9.73 13.00
C VAL A 143 30.47 -9.54 12.17
N LEU A 144 30.97 -10.63 11.60
CA LEU A 144 32.28 -10.62 10.90
C LEU A 144 32.17 -10.43 9.39
N GLY A 145 30.94 -10.39 8.86
CA GLY A 145 30.69 -10.11 7.45
C GLY A 145 31.10 -11.23 6.48
N ILE A 146 31.20 -12.46 6.98
CA ILE A 146 31.56 -13.63 6.16
C ILE A 146 30.29 -14.15 5.46
N GLU A 147 30.40 -14.50 4.16
CA GLU A 147 29.27 -15.05 3.42
C GLU A 147 28.78 -16.37 4.06
N GLY A 148 27.47 -16.42 4.37
CA GLY A 148 26.85 -17.60 4.99
C GLY A 148 26.99 -18.87 4.18
N GLU A 149 27.05 -18.77 2.87
CA GLU A 149 27.23 -19.90 1.96
C GLU A 149 28.49 -20.71 2.24
N LEU A 150 29.55 -20.08 2.71
CA LEU A 150 30.81 -20.76 3.04
C LEU A 150 30.61 -21.76 4.18
N PHE A 151 29.81 -21.38 5.17
CA PHE A 151 29.49 -22.25 6.30
C PHE A 151 28.48 -23.34 5.87
N GLU A 152 27.46 -22.96 5.13
CA GLU A 152 26.42 -23.87 4.65
C GLU A 152 27.00 -24.98 3.77
N ALA A 153 27.95 -24.63 2.89
CA ALA A 153 28.61 -25.60 2.01
C ALA A 153 29.33 -26.70 2.80
N GLU A 154 30.03 -26.32 3.88
CA GLU A 154 30.72 -27.29 4.73
C GLU A 154 29.74 -28.18 5.52
N LEU A 155 28.64 -27.61 6.00
CA LEU A 155 27.59 -28.37 6.66
C LEU A 155 26.95 -29.38 5.69
N GLU A 156 26.60 -28.97 4.48
CA GLU A 156 25.99 -29.83 3.48
C GLU A 156 26.94 -30.97 3.07
N ARG A 157 28.22 -30.66 2.94
CA ARG A 157 29.26 -31.67 2.66
C ARG A 157 29.31 -32.73 3.76
N LEU A 158 29.27 -32.31 5.02
CA LEU A 158 29.30 -33.20 6.17
C LEU A 158 28.00 -34.04 6.26
N LYS A 159 26.86 -33.45 5.99
CA LYS A 159 25.55 -34.11 6.00
C LYS A 159 25.49 -35.24 4.97
N ASN A 160 26.00 -35.00 3.78
CA ASN A 160 26.03 -35.96 2.67
C ASN A 160 24.65 -36.63 2.45
N GLY A 161 23.59 -35.77 2.39
CA GLY A 161 22.21 -36.19 2.19
C GLY A 161 21.47 -36.61 3.46
N ARG A 162 22.14 -36.65 4.60
CA ARG A 162 21.50 -36.95 5.90
C ARG A 162 20.79 -35.69 6.43
N GLN A 163 19.95 -35.86 7.43
CA GLN A 163 19.38 -34.73 8.16
C GLN A 163 20.44 -34.14 9.09
N ASP A 164 20.30 -32.85 9.45
CA ASP A 164 21.18 -32.21 10.42
C ASP A 164 21.17 -32.92 11.77
N THR A 165 20.02 -33.46 12.17
CA THR A 165 19.82 -34.19 13.41
C THR A 165 20.54 -35.56 13.44
N ASP A 166 20.98 -36.07 12.30
CA ASP A 166 21.70 -37.35 12.18
C ASP A 166 23.20 -37.21 12.44
N LEU A 167 23.73 -35.97 12.54
CA LEU A 167 25.16 -35.75 12.79
C LEU A 167 25.52 -36.08 14.23
N SER A 168 26.67 -36.75 14.42
CA SER A 168 27.20 -37.08 15.75
C SER A 168 27.87 -35.89 16.41
N ALA A 169 28.05 -35.98 17.72
CA ALA A 169 28.79 -34.96 18.48
C ALA A 169 30.21 -34.78 17.95
N GLU A 170 30.87 -35.86 17.59
CA GLU A 170 32.23 -35.85 17.06
C GLU A 170 32.29 -35.17 15.69
N GLU A 171 31.29 -35.48 14.81
CA GLU A 171 31.19 -34.81 13.52
C GLU A 171 30.94 -33.30 13.67
N LEU A 172 30.09 -32.88 14.59
CA LEU A 172 29.81 -31.47 14.87
C LEU A 172 31.04 -30.77 15.48
N ARG A 173 31.80 -31.44 16.30
CA ARG A 173 33.06 -30.89 16.86
C ARG A 173 34.06 -30.62 15.74
N GLY A 174 34.21 -31.54 14.81
CA GLY A 174 35.00 -31.33 13.60
C GLY A 174 34.53 -30.16 12.75
N LEU A 175 33.19 -30.02 12.60
CA LEU A 175 32.60 -28.89 11.87
C LEU A 175 32.88 -27.53 12.54
N VAL A 176 32.88 -27.49 13.89
CA VAL A 176 33.29 -26.30 14.64
C VAL A 176 34.73 -25.90 14.30
N ASP A 177 35.65 -26.85 14.25
CA ASP A 177 37.06 -26.58 13.85
C ASP A 177 37.12 -26.05 12.43
N THR A 178 36.35 -26.60 11.51
CA THR A 178 36.25 -26.13 10.11
C THR A 178 35.73 -24.69 10.07
N TYR A 179 34.69 -24.39 10.83
CA TYR A 179 34.09 -23.04 10.88
C TYR A 179 35.07 -22.03 11.46
N LYS A 180 35.84 -22.39 12.50
CA LYS A 180 36.90 -21.52 13.04
C LYS A 180 37.96 -21.23 12.00
N GLY A 181 38.31 -22.26 11.19
CA GLY A 181 39.22 -22.08 10.06
C GLY A 181 38.74 -21.08 9.03
N ILE A 182 37.45 -21.12 8.72
CA ILE A 182 36.79 -20.13 7.82
C ILE A 182 36.92 -18.72 8.40
N VAL A 183 36.64 -18.55 9.69
CA VAL A 183 36.77 -17.27 10.39
C VAL A 183 38.20 -16.74 10.32
N ARG A 184 39.18 -17.59 10.62
CA ARG A 184 40.62 -17.23 10.60
C ARG A 184 41.04 -16.82 9.17
N GLU A 185 40.64 -17.59 8.19
CA GLU A 185 40.98 -17.32 6.77
C GLU A 185 40.45 -15.99 6.27
N HIS A 186 39.22 -15.64 6.62
CA HIS A 186 38.53 -14.45 6.11
C HIS A 186 38.75 -13.19 6.94
N THR A 187 39.10 -13.31 8.23
CA THR A 187 39.27 -12.15 9.12
C THR A 187 40.71 -11.95 9.59
N GLY A 188 41.55 -12.96 9.42
CA GLY A 188 42.92 -12.95 9.96
C GLY A 188 43.01 -13.07 11.49
N ARG A 189 41.87 -13.30 12.14
CA ARG A 189 41.78 -13.42 13.61
C ARG A 189 41.04 -14.70 14.00
N GLU A 190 41.29 -15.16 15.22
CA GLU A 190 40.54 -16.28 15.79
C GLU A 190 39.13 -15.84 16.14
N PHE A 191 38.20 -16.81 16.15
CA PHE A 191 36.84 -16.56 16.65
C PHE A 191 36.91 -16.07 18.11
N PRO A 192 36.19 -14.98 18.46
CA PRO A 192 36.24 -14.41 19.81
C PRO A 192 35.86 -15.42 20.89
N SER A 193 36.71 -15.63 21.86
CA SER A 193 36.44 -16.57 22.98
C SER A 193 35.90 -15.90 24.23
N ASP A 194 36.10 -14.59 24.38
CA ASP A 194 35.57 -13.85 25.51
C ASP A 194 34.07 -13.60 25.33
N PRO A 195 33.19 -14.10 26.22
CA PRO A 195 31.72 -13.94 26.13
C PRO A 195 31.27 -12.50 26.09
N ARG A 196 31.90 -11.61 26.87
CA ARG A 196 31.54 -10.18 26.86
C ARG A 196 31.92 -9.51 25.56
N GLU A 197 33.05 -9.84 24.98
CA GLU A 197 33.42 -9.35 23.66
C GLU A 197 32.43 -9.81 22.59
N GLN A 198 32.01 -11.08 22.65
CA GLN A 198 30.98 -11.60 21.74
C GLN A 198 29.70 -10.78 21.85
N LEU A 199 29.24 -10.48 23.07
CA LEU A 199 28.03 -9.71 23.34
C LEU A 199 28.14 -8.29 22.78
N ASP A 200 29.23 -7.59 23.08
CA ASP A 200 29.42 -6.20 22.63
C ASP A 200 29.49 -6.08 21.10
N LEU A 201 30.20 -7.02 20.47
CA LEU A 201 30.27 -7.04 19.00
C LEU A 201 28.93 -7.37 18.35
N ALA A 202 28.17 -8.27 18.95
CA ALA A 202 26.83 -8.61 18.45
C ALA A 202 25.84 -7.42 18.56
N ILE A 203 25.90 -6.68 19.66
CA ILE A 203 25.08 -5.49 19.86
C ILE A 203 25.35 -4.45 18.77
N LYS A 204 26.64 -4.16 18.51
CA LYS A 204 27.04 -3.22 17.47
C LYS A 204 26.60 -3.69 16.08
N ALA A 205 26.74 -4.98 15.80
CA ALA A 205 26.35 -5.56 14.52
C ALA A 205 24.84 -5.42 14.29
N VAL A 206 24.02 -5.60 15.33
CA VAL A 206 22.58 -5.39 15.24
C VAL A 206 22.25 -3.92 14.99
N PHE A 207 22.93 -2.98 15.65
CA PHE A 207 22.77 -1.55 15.35
C PHE A 207 23.10 -1.26 13.88
N ASP A 208 24.24 -1.79 13.40
CA ASP A 208 24.68 -1.57 12.00
C ASP A 208 23.71 -2.18 10.98
N SER A 209 22.98 -3.23 11.35
CA SER A 209 22.04 -3.89 10.44
C SER A 209 20.88 -2.99 10.01
N TRP A 210 20.60 -1.92 10.76
CA TRP A 210 19.60 -0.91 10.36
C TRP A 210 19.97 -0.24 9.04
N ASN A 211 21.25 -0.05 8.77
CA ASN A 211 21.76 0.67 7.60
C ASN A 211 22.36 -0.23 6.51
N THR A 212 22.07 -1.52 6.51
CA THR A 212 22.43 -2.38 5.37
C THR A 212 21.66 -1.94 4.12
N PRO A 213 22.22 -2.14 2.91
CA PRO A 213 21.50 -1.81 1.67
C PRO A 213 20.13 -2.46 1.58
N ARG A 214 20.02 -3.71 2.02
CA ARG A 214 18.76 -4.47 2.01
C ARG A 214 17.72 -3.88 2.95
N ALA A 215 18.12 -3.49 4.16
CA ALA A 215 17.23 -2.86 5.14
C ALA A 215 16.75 -1.48 4.67
N LYS A 216 17.68 -0.69 4.10
CA LYS A 216 17.34 0.63 3.54
C LYS A 216 16.34 0.51 2.39
N LEU A 217 16.54 -0.45 1.50
CA LEU A 217 15.63 -0.69 0.38
C LEU A 217 14.24 -1.09 0.86
N TYR A 218 14.17 -2.01 1.82
CA TYR A 218 12.90 -2.44 2.42
C TYR A 218 12.15 -1.26 3.03
N ARG A 219 12.83 -0.41 3.82
CA ARG A 219 12.20 0.76 4.42
C ARG A 219 11.65 1.72 3.37
N ARG A 220 12.42 1.95 2.30
CA ARG A 220 11.98 2.81 1.20
C ARG A 220 10.71 2.24 0.55
N GLN A 221 10.70 0.95 0.27
CA GLN A 221 9.55 0.27 -0.36
C GLN A 221 8.30 0.27 0.53
N GLU A 222 8.49 0.10 1.84
CA GLU A 222 7.39 0.05 2.81
C GLU A 222 7.08 1.41 3.46
N ARG A 223 7.76 2.47 3.04
CA ARG A 223 7.57 3.83 3.54
C ARG A 223 7.81 3.97 5.04
N ILE A 224 8.84 3.28 5.54
CA ILE A 224 9.27 3.34 6.95
C ILE A 224 10.33 4.43 7.09
N PRO A 225 10.17 5.38 8.04
CA PRO A 225 11.18 6.43 8.26
C PRO A 225 12.57 5.87 8.61
N ASP A 226 13.60 6.49 8.08
CA ASP A 226 15.00 6.05 8.28
C ASP A 226 15.57 6.44 9.65
N ASP A 227 14.93 7.35 10.35
CA ASP A 227 15.43 7.91 11.62
C ASP A 227 14.95 7.18 12.87
N LEU A 228 14.27 6.05 12.71
CA LEU A 228 13.72 5.31 13.85
C LEU A 228 14.77 4.48 14.59
N GLY A 229 15.70 3.85 13.87
CA GLY A 229 16.65 2.92 14.45
C GLY A 229 16.03 1.61 14.90
N THR A 230 16.86 0.72 15.44
CA THR A 230 16.41 -0.56 16.01
C THR A 230 16.79 -0.65 17.48
N ALA A 231 15.93 -1.25 18.30
CA ALA A 231 16.32 -1.71 19.63
C ALA A 231 17.08 -3.02 19.52
N VAL A 232 17.77 -3.39 20.59
CA VAL A 232 18.49 -4.67 20.71
C VAL A 232 17.95 -5.40 21.92
N ASN A 233 17.45 -6.62 21.71
CA ASN A 233 16.94 -7.47 22.79
C ASN A 233 17.97 -8.54 23.14
N VAL A 234 18.45 -8.52 24.37
CA VAL A 234 19.36 -9.53 24.93
C VAL A 234 18.53 -10.46 25.80
N VAL A 235 18.37 -11.70 25.36
CA VAL A 235 17.42 -12.63 25.97
C VAL A 235 18.10 -13.92 26.34
N THR A 236 17.84 -14.44 27.54
CA THR A 236 18.31 -15.76 27.96
C THR A 236 17.88 -16.81 26.95
N MET A 237 18.82 -17.67 26.55
CA MET A 237 18.49 -18.75 25.58
C MET A 237 17.62 -19.81 26.21
N VAL A 238 16.61 -20.23 25.46
CA VAL A 238 15.84 -21.45 25.71
C VAL A 238 15.93 -22.32 24.45
N PHE A 239 15.98 -23.63 24.64
CA PHE A 239 16.38 -24.54 23.57
C PHE A 239 15.26 -25.53 23.21
N GLY A 240 14.73 -25.35 22.00
CA GLY A 240 13.76 -26.27 21.42
C GLY A 240 14.41 -27.52 20.80
N ASN A 241 15.73 -27.58 20.78
CA ASN A 241 16.48 -28.66 20.15
C ASN A 241 17.23 -29.54 21.15
N LEU A 242 16.72 -29.64 22.40
CA LEU A 242 17.30 -30.50 23.45
C LEU A 242 16.88 -31.97 23.38
N GLY A 243 15.99 -32.33 22.47
CA GLY A 243 15.51 -33.68 22.30
C GLY A 243 14.07 -33.70 21.83
N GLU A 244 13.46 -34.89 21.82
CA GLU A 244 12.09 -35.04 21.35
C GLU A 244 11.02 -34.46 22.28
N ASP A 245 11.36 -34.18 23.53
CA ASP A 245 10.47 -33.47 24.47
C ASP A 245 10.57 -31.95 24.39
N SER A 246 11.28 -31.46 23.37
CA SER A 246 11.51 -30.04 23.12
C SER A 246 11.05 -29.72 21.69
N GLY A 247 10.85 -28.43 21.41
CA GLY A 247 10.47 -27.98 20.08
C GLY A 247 10.21 -26.50 20.03
N THR A 248 9.84 -26.00 18.88
CA THR A 248 9.52 -24.61 18.64
C THR A 248 8.29 -24.50 17.77
N GLY A 249 7.57 -23.39 17.86
CA GLY A 249 6.40 -23.18 17.03
C GLY A 249 5.94 -21.75 16.94
N VAL A 250 4.99 -21.57 16.04
CA VAL A 250 4.24 -20.34 15.87
C VAL A 250 2.76 -20.64 16.03
N ALA A 251 2.05 -19.73 16.68
CA ALA A 251 0.63 -19.87 16.92
C ALA A 251 -0.09 -18.57 16.58
N PHE A 252 -1.31 -18.71 16.08
CA PHE A 252 -2.21 -17.59 15.80
C PHE A 252 -3.49 -17.80 16.60
N THR A 253 -3.96 -16.77 17.26
CA THR A 253 -5.20 -16.86 18.05
C THR A 253 -6.46 -17.00 17.20
N ARG A 254 -6.36 -16.62 15.92
CA ARG A 254 -7.37 -16.83 14.87
C ARG A 254 -6.65 -17.04 13.55
N ASP A 255 -7.34 -17.53 12.53
CA ASP A 255 -6.75 -17.70 11.21
C ASP A 255 -6.47 -16.31 10.58
N PRO A 256 -5.21 -15.95 10.36
CA PRO A 256 -4.90 -14.65 9.74
C PRO A 256 -5.29 -14.54 8.27
N GLY A 257 -5.56 -15.66 7.62
CA GLY A 257 -6.01 -15.71 6.22
C GLY A 257 -7.51 -15.55 6.05
N THR A 258 -8.30 -16.18 6.92
CA THR A 258 -9.77 -16.21 6.79
C THR A 258 -10.48 -15.48 7.92
N GLY A 259 -9.83 -15.26 9.05
CA GLY A 259 -10.44 -14.69 10.25
C GLY A 259 -11.25 -15.70 11.07
N ARG A 260 -11.23 -16.98 10.71
CA ARG A 260 -11.98 -18.00 11.46
C ARG A 260 -11.35 -18.25 12.82
N LYS A 261 -12.20 -18.42 13.82
CA LYS A 261 -11.76 -18.82 15.16
C LYS A 261 -11.22 -20.23 15.14
N GLY A 262 -10.24 -20.50 15.98
CA GLY A 262 -9.64 -21.81 16.12
C GLY A 262 -8.19 -21.71 16.51
N VAL A 263 -7.53 -22.86 16.52
CA VAL A 263 -6.10 -22.97 16.81
C VAL A 263 -5.36 -23.14 15.50
N TYR A 264 -4.52 -22.18 15.17
CA TYR A 264 -3.76 -22.16 13.91
C TYR A 264 -2.29 -22.01 14.23
N GLY A 265 -1.46 -22.62 13.44
CA GLY A 265 -0.02 -22.52 13.55
C GLY A 265 0.68 -23.83 13.25
N ASP A 266 2.00 -23.79 13.46
CA ASP A 266 2.89 -24.90 13.16
C ASP A 266 3.81 -25.19 14.34
N TYR A 267 4.21 -26.44 14.45
CA TYR A 267 5.13 -26.91 15.47
C TYR A 267 6.23 -27.76 14.82
N LEU A 268 7.46 -27.65 15.33
CA LEU A 268 8.58 -28.46 14.88
C LEU A 268 9.28 -29.07 16.10
N PRO A 269 9.15 -30.39 16.33
CA PRO A 269 9.86 -31.05 17.43
C PRO A 269 11.37 -31.01 17.26
N ASN A 270 12.09 -30.95 18.35
CA ASN A 270 13.55 -30.99 18.41
C ASN A 270 14.20 -30.02 17.43
N ALA A 271 13.80 -28.74 17.52
CA ALA A 271 14.24 -27.67 16.61
C ALA A 271 14.27 -26.31 17.27
N GLN A 272 15.05 -25.41 16.70
CA GLN A 272 15.05 -23.99 17.04
C GLN A 272 14.22 -23.21 16.00
N GLY A 273 13.83 -21.97 16.35
CA GLY A 273 13.02 -21.13 15.46
C GLY A 273 13.64 -20.89 14.09
N GLU A 274 14.97 -20.78 14.01
CA GLU A 274 15.70 -20.61 12.76
C GLU A 274 15.53 -21.81 11.80
N ASP A 275 15.35 -23.02 12.33
CA ASP A 275 15.13 -24.23 11.53
C ASP A 275 13.77 -24.19 10.84
N VAL A 276 12.77 -23.56 11.46
CA VAL A 276 11.44 -23.35 10.87
C VAL A 276 11.53 -22.34 9.72
N VAL A 277 12.21 -21.23 9.96
CA VAL A 277 12.38 -20.16 8.95
C VAL A 277 13.18 -20.67 7.74
N ALA A 278 14.23 -21.47 7.99
CA ALA A 278 15.07 -22.02 6.93
C ALA A 278 14.40 -23.15 6.15
N GLY A 279 13.28 -23.68 6.63
CA GLY A 279 12.57 -24.78 5.98
C GLY A 279 13.36 -26.09 5.95
N ILE A 280 14.27 -26.27 6.89
CA ILE A 280 15.16 -27.45 6.96
C ILE A 280 14.39 -28.75 7.17
N ARG A 281 13.28 -28.67 7.91
CA ARG A 281 12.39 -29.82 8.17
C ARG A 281 10.94 -29.37 8.02
N ASN A 282 10.06 -30.31 7.65
CA ASN A 282 8.63 -30.03 7.54
C ASN A 282 8.01 -29.88 8.94
N THR A 283 7.29 -28.80 9.13
CA THR A 283 6.52 -28.58 10.35
C THR A 283 5.27 -29.45 10.38
N ILE A 284 4.72 -29.64 11.58
CA ILE A 284 3.44 -30.31 11.77
C ILE A 284 2.40 -29.29 12.26
N PRO A 285 1.10 -29.55 12.02
CA PRO A 285 0.06 -28.65 12.52
C PRO A 285 0.14 -28.50 14.03
N LEU A 286 -0.13 -27.29 14.54
CA LEU A 286 -0.06 -27.02 15.97
C LEU A 286 -0.96 -27.94 16.81
N GLN A 287 -2.08 -28.40 16.27
CA GLN A 287 -3.01 -29.30 16.95
C GLN A 287 -2.38 -30.63 17.34
N GLU A 288 -1.36 -31.09 16.60
CA GLU A 288 -0.61 -32.30 16.94
C GLU A 288 0.12 -32.19 18.28
N LEU A 289 0.38 -30.96 18.75
CA LEU A 289 1.02 -30.75 20.06
C LEU A 289 0.15 -31.27 21.19
N GLU A 290 -1.18 -31.31 21.04
CA GLU A 290 -2.08 -31.89 22.04
C GLU A 290 -1.71 -33.34 22.35
N ARG A 291 -1.31 -34.11 21.32
CA ARG A 291 -0.87 -35.50 21.46
C ARG A 291 0.56 -35.60 22.02
N LEU A 292 1.45 -34.73 21.55
CA LEU A 292 2.88 -34.77 21.88
C LEU A 292 3.18 -34.26 23.29
N ASP A 293 2.53 -33.17 23.70
CA ASP A 293 2.71 -32.55 25.00
C ASP A 293 1.40 -31.87 25.44
N PRO A 294 0.47 -32.65 25.99
CA PRO A 294 -0.85 -32.14 26.37
C PRO A 294 -0.81 -30.99 27.37
N LYS A 295 0.14 -31.01 28.29
CA LYS A 295 0.28 -29.97 29.32
C LYS A 295 0.68 -28.65 28.71
N SER A 296 1.72 -28.64 27.86
CA SER A 296 2.18 -27.43 27.17
C SER A 296 1.13 -26.90 26.22
N TYR A 297 0.41 -27.79 25.52
CA TYR A 297 -0.68 -27.39 24.62
C TYR A 297 -1.79 -26.65 25.36
N ARG A 298 -2.24 -27.18 26.49
CA ARG A 298 -3.26 -26.52 27.33
C ARG A 298 -2.78 -25.16 27.85
N GLU A 299 -1.53 -25.10 28.30
CA GLU A 299 -0.92 -23.86 28.77
C GLU A 299 -0.85 -22.84 27.64
N LEU A 300 -0.46 -23.26 26.42
CA LEU A 300 -0.41 -22.40 25.24
C LEU A 300 -1.80 -21.85 24.89
N LEU A 301 -2.83 -22.68 24.89
CA LEU A 301 -4.20 -22.23 24.62
C LEU A 301 -4.68 -21.21 25.65
N ASP A 302 -4.33 -21.40 26.91
CA ASP A 302 -4.67 -20.45 28.00
C ASP A 302 -3.96 -19.11 27.78
N ILE A 303 -2.69 -19.14 27.44
CA ILE A 303 -1.89 -17.95 27.12
C ILE A 303 -2.46 -17.22 25.91
N MET A 304 -2.82 -17.97 24.84
CA MET A 304 -3.44 -17.39 23.64
C MET A 304 -4.72 -16.64 23.98
N ALA A 305 -5.57 -17.22 24.80
CA ALA A 305 -6.82 -16.57 25.25
C ALA A 305 -6.54 -15.30 26.04
N ARG A 306 -5.57 -15.35 26.96
CA ARG A 306 -5.17 -14.19 27.76
C ARG A 306 -4.60 -13.06 26.91
N LEU A 307 -3.76 -13.38 25.93
CA LEU A 307 -3.17 -12.39 25.03
C LEU A 307 -4.22 -11.74 24.14
N GLU A 308 -5.12 -12.52 23.57
CA GLU A 308 -6.20 -11.98 22.75
C GLU A 308 -7.11 -11.03 23.53
N SER A 309 -7.47 -11.42 24.76
CA SER A 309 -8.27 -10.57 25.65
C SER A 309 -7.53 -9.29 26.06
N HIS A 310 -6.24 -9.39 26.32
CA HIS A 310 -5.43 -8.25 26.76
C HIS A 310 -5.20 -7.25 25.63
N TYR A 311 -4.79 -7.74 24.46
CA TYR A 311 -4.55 -6.88 23.28
C TYR A 311 -5.85 -6.53 22.56
N ARG A 312 -6.93 -7.25 22.85
CA ARG A 312 -8.24 -7.10 22.19
C ARG A 312 -8.14 -7.24 20.68
N ASP A 313 -7.31 -8.19 20.25
CA ASP A 313 -7.08 -8.44 18.84
C ASP A 313 -6.41 -9.80 18.61
N LEU A 314 -6.41 -10.24 17.35
CA LEU A 314 -5.63 -11.38 16.89
C LEU A 314 -4.17 -11.19 17.27
N CYS A 315 -3.60 -12.18 17.93
CA CYS A 315 -2.18 -12.21 18.26
C CYS A 315 -1.48 -13.35 17.53
N ASP A 316 -0.27 -13.05 17.08
CA ASP A 316 0.63 -14.03 16.54
C ASP A 316 1.74 -14.25 17.60
N ILE A 317 2.15 -15.48 17.78
CA ILE A 317 2.94 -15.91 18.93
C ILE A 317 4.06 -16.82 18.45
N GLU A 318 5.27 -16.57 18.94
CA GLU A 318 6.39 -17.51 18.81
C GLU A 318 6.67 -18.10 20.20
N PHE A 319 6.82 -19.40 20.25
CA PHE A 319 7.08 -20.10 21.50
C PHE A 319 8.11 -21.22 21.32
N THR A 320 8.74 -21.59 22.43
CA THR A 320 9.66 -22.74 22.50
C THR A 320 9.26 -23.60 23.69
N ILE A 321 9.33 -24.91 23.48
CA ILE A 321 9.20 -25.88 24.56
C ILE A 321 10.59 -26.46 24.81
N GLU A 322 11.11 -26.27 26.01
CA GLU A 322 12.39 -26.81 26.44
C GLU A 322 12.13 -27.88 27.52
N ARG A 323 12.35 -29.14 27.17
CA ARG A 323 12.11 -30.28 28.05
C ARG A 323 10.75 -30.21 28.78
N GLY A 324 9.70 -30.05 27.99
CA GLY A 324 8.34 -30.00 28.50
C GLY A 324 7.93 -28.70 29.15
N LYS A 325 8.79 -27.67 29.18
CA LYS A 325 8.46 -26.35 29.70
C LYS A 325 8.25 -25.34 28.57
N LEU A 326 7.09 -24.72 28.58
CA LEU A 326 6.70 -23.72 27.58
C LEU A 326 7.30 -22.34 27.90
N TRP A 327 7.88 -21.71 26.87
CA TRP A 327 8.40 -20.35 26.93
C TRP A 327 7.85 -19.52 25.80
N MET A 328 7.49 -18.27 26.12
CA MET A 328 7.00 -17.29 25.15
C MET A 328 8.16 -16.42 24.68
N LEU A 329 8.45 -16.45 23.38
CA LEU A 329 9.56 -15.69 22.80
C LEU A 329 9.13 -14.38 22.20
N GLN A 330 7.94 -14.32 21.61
CA GLN A 330 7.44 -13.12 20.94
C GLN A 330 5.93 -13.18 20.83
N THR A 331 5.30 -12.02 20.97
CA THR A 331 3.92 -11.81 20.58
C THR A 331 3.81 -10.48 19.86
N ARG A 332 2.83 -10.40 18.97
CA ARG A 332 2.46 -9.15 18.30
C ARG A 332 1.01 -9.24 17.87
N VAL A 333 0.40 -8.07 17.62
CA VAL A 333 -0.89 -8.02 16.95
C VAL A 333 -0.66 -8.58 15.54
N GLY A 334 -1.39 -9.62 15.17
CA GLY A 334 -1.12 -10.39 13.97
C GLY A 334 -1.46 -9.65 12.68
N LYS A 335 -0.58 -9.80 11.69
CA LYS A 335 -0.88 -9.38 10.32
C LYS A 335 -1.98 -10.29 9.77
N ARG A 336 -2.80 -9.74 8.89
CA ARG A 336 -3.98 -10.46 8.38
C ARG A 336 -4.34 -10.01 6.97
N THR A 337 -5.06 -10.87 6.26
CA THR A 337 -5.61 -10.51 4.96
C THR A 337 -6.74 -9.49 5.11
N ALA A 338 -7.12 -8.86 4.01
CA ALA A 338 -8.26 -7.94 4.00
C ALA A 338 -9.55 -8.62 4.46
N ALA A 339 -9.82 -9.83 3.99
CA ALA A 339 -10.99 -10.60 4.40
C ALA A 339 -10.99 -10.89 5.91
N ALA A 340 -9.84 -11.32 6.44
CA ALA A 340 -9.69 -11.57 7.87
C ALA A 340 -9.90 -10.30 8.70
N ALA A 341 -9.39 -9.14 8.21
CA ALA A 341 -9.55 -7.88 8.91
C ALA A 341 -11.01 -7.53 9.17
N PHE A 342 -11.86 -7.65 8.15
CA PHE A 342 -13.30 -7.36 8.29
C PHE A 342 -14.00 -8.37 9.19
N ARG A 343 -13.72 -9.66 9.01
CA ARG A 343 -14.34 -10.71 9.84
C ARG A 343 -13.94 -10.60 11.30
N ILE A 344 -12.65 -10.43 11.58
CA ILE A 344 -12.15 -10.33 12.97
C ILE A 344 -12.70 -9.09 13.65
N ALA A 345 -12.75 -7.95 12.98
CA ALA A 345 -13.29 -6.73 13.55
C ALA A 345 -14.73 -6.93 14.05
N THR A 346 -15.60 -7.53 13.25
CA THR A 346 -16.98 -7.79 13.63
C THR A 346 -17.10 -8.88 14.70
N GLN A 347 -16.28 -9.91 14.64
CA GLN A 347 -16.24 -10.95 15.66
C GLN A 347 -15.89 -10.38 17.05
N LEU A 348 -14.88 -9.50 17.11
CA LEU A 348 -14.45 -8.89 18.36
C LEU A 348 -15.52 -7.97 18.95
N VAL A 349 -16.31 -7.32 18.11
CA VAL A 349 -17.49 -6.55 18.58
C VAL A 349 -18.51 -7.48 19.21
N ASP A 350 -18.83 -8.59 18.55
CA ASP A 350 -19.80 -9.58 19.05
C ASP A 350 -19.34 -10.21 20.36
N GLU A 351 -18.02 -10.35 20.55
CA GLU A 351 -17.43 -10.88 21.79
C GLU A 351 -17.33 -9.82 22.91
N GLY A 352 -17.67 -8.58 22.62
CA GLY A 352 -17.63 -7.50 23.59
C GLY A 352 -16.23 -6.95 23.88
N LEU A 353 -15.24 -7.29 23.05
CA LEU A 353 -13.86 -6.82 23.24
C LEU A 353 -13.64 -5.41 22.69
N ILE A 354 -14.33 -5.03 21.64
CA ILE A 354 -14.25 -3.70 21.02
C ILE A 354 -15.66 -3.21 20.66
N ASP A 355 -15.81 -1.91 20.46
CA ASP A 355 -17.05 -1.33 19.93
C ASP A 355 -16.98 -1.16 18.41
N MET A 356 -18.06 -0.71 17.80
CA MET A 356 -18.12 -0.53 16.34
C MET A 356 -17.21 0.60 15.85
N ASP A 357 -16.98 1.65 16.65
CA ASP A 357 -16.05 2.71 16.29
C ASP A 357 -14.62 2.15 16.14
N GLU A 358 -14.22 1.31 17.09
CA GLU A 358 -12.91 0.64 17.03
C GLU A 358 -12.84 -0.34 15.85
N ALA A 359 -13.92 -1.05 15.55
CA ALA A 359 -13.97 -1.97 14.40
C ALA A 359 -13.73 -1.22 13.09
N VAL A 360 -14.33 -0.04 12.92
CA VAL A 360 -14.12 0.81 11.74
C VAL A 360 -12.66 1.26 11.65
N LYS A 361 -12.03 1.59 12.79
CA LYS A 361 -10.61 1.96 12.82
C LYS A 361 -9.67 0.84 12.38
N ARG A 362 -10.05 -0.41 12.60
CA ARG A 362 -9.20 -1.59 12.36
C ARG A 362 -9.21 -2.11 10.93
N VAL A 363 -10.10 -1.60 10.10
CA VAL A 363 -10.14 -1.91 8.67
C VAL A 363 -9.80 -0.65 7.89
N SER A 364 -9.32 -0.81 6.66
CA SER A 364 -8.93 0.33 5.84
C SER A 364 -9.60 0.32 4.48
N GLY A 365 -9.62 1.50 3.83
CA GLY A 365 -10.08 1.62 2.45
C GLY A 365 -9.24 0.81 1.48
N ALA A 366 -7.93 0.71 1.74
CA ALA A 366 -7.04 -0.12 0.93
C ALA A 366 -7.43 -1.60 1.00
N GLN A 367 -7.78 -2.09 2.19
CA GLN A 367 -8.26 -3.46 2.38
C GLN A 367 -9.60 -3.69 1.68
N LEU A 368 -10.51 -2.73 1.80
CA LEU A 368 -11.80 -2.80 1.08
C LEU A 368 -11.59 -2.83 -0.43
N ALA A 369 -10.66 -2.02 -0.94
CA ALA A 369 -10.31 -2.03 -2.37
C ALA A 369 -9.83 -3.40 -2.82
N GLN A 370 -8.99 -4.07 -2.03
CA GLN A 370 -8.52 -5.43 -2.33
C GLN A 370 -9.68 -6.41 -2.46
N LEU A 371 -10.71 -6.27 -1.63
CA LEU A 371 -11.90 -7.13 -1.67
C LEU A 371 -12.81 -6.84 -2.87
N MET A 372 -12.69 -5.65 -3.46
CA MET A 372 -13.52 -5.23 -4.59
C MET A 372 -12.95 -5.62 -5.95
N PHE A 373 -11.66 -5.94 -6.03
CA PHE A 373 -11.07 -6.40 -7.29
C PHE A 373 -11.46 -7.84 -7.60
N PRO A 374 -11.56 -8.20 -8.89
CA PRO A 374 -11.69 -9.60 -9.28
C PRO A 374 -10.55 -10.42 -8.69
N ARG A 375 -10.84 -11.65 -8.34
CA ARG A 375 -9.86 -12.57 -7.74
C ARG A 375 -9.83 -13.85 -8.52
N PHE A 376 -8.76 -14.61 -8.37
CA PHE A 376 -8.70 -15.95 -8.91
C PHE A 376 -9.52 -16.91 -8.05
N ALA A 377 -10.17 -17.86 -8.69
CA ALA A 377 -10.86 -18.93 -8.00
C ALA A 377 -9.84 -19.77 -7.24
N GLU A 378 -10.20 -20.19 -6.02
CA GLU A 378 -9.37 -21.15 -5.27
C GLU A 378 -9.37 -22.46 -6.04
N ASP A 379 -8.20 -22.83 -6.55
CA ASP A 379 -8.01 -24.04 -7.34
C ASP A 379 -6.73 -24.74 -6.91
N ALA A 380 -6.86 -25.91 -6.28
CA ALA A 380 -5.74 -26.71 -5.84
C ALA A 380 -4.87 -27.21 -7.01
N ALA A 381 -5.38 -27.22 -8.24
CA ALA A 381 -4.65 -27.64 -9.43
C ALA A 381 -3.63 -26.60 -9.92
N HIS A 382 -3.78 -25.33 -9.55
CA HIS A 382 -2.89 -24.25 -9.95
C HIS A 382 -2.02 -23.83 -8.77
N ARG A 383 -0.70 -24.01 -8.91
CA ARG A 383 0.29 -23.57 -7.95
C ARG A 383 1.12 -22.44 -8.56
N PRO A 384 1.49 -21.40 -7.79
CA PRO A 384 2.34 -20.34 -8.29
C PRO A 384 3.69 -20.90 -8.77
N ILE A 385 4.16 -20.40 -9.91
CA ILE A 385 5.52 -20.72 -10.38
C ILE A 385 6.55 -19.80 -9.74
N THR A 386 6.10 -18.63 -9.27
CA THR A 386 6.91 -17.70 -8.49
C THR A 386 6.00 -16.68 -7.81
N LYS A 387 6.59 -15.85 -6.96
CA LYS A 387 5.91 -14.75 -6.29
C LYS A 387 6.76 -13.50 -6.36
N GLY A 388 6.16 -12.40 -6.75
CA GLY A 388 6.76 -11.07 -6.72
C GLY A 388 6.06 -10.17 -5.73
N MET A 389 6.24 -8.87 -5.88
CA MET A 389 5.59 -7.86 -5.06
C MET A 389 4.22 -7.52 -5.65
N ASN A 390 3.24 -7.38 -4.77
CA ASN A 390 1.88 -6.96 -5.11
C ASN A 390 1.83 -5.44 -5.36
N ALA A 391 2.25 -5.04 -6.55
CA ALA A 391 2.42 -3.62 -6.89
C ALA A 391 1.11 -2.90 -7.22
N SER A 392 0.21 -3.57 -7.91
CA SER A 392 -1.12 -3.02 -8.24
C SER A 392 -2.14 -4.17 -8.25
N PRO A 393 -3.25 -4.06 -7.52
CA PRO A 393 -4.15 -5.19 -7.27
C PRO A 393 -4.93 -5.64 -8.50
N GLY A 394 -5.51 -6.82 -8.42
CA GLY A 394 -6.35 -7.42 -9.44
C GLY A 394 -5.87 -8.79 -9.89
N ALA A 395 -6.63 -9.40 -10.78
CA ALA A 395 -6.33 -10.67 -11.39
C ALA A 395 -6.27 -10.47 -12.92
N ALA A 396 -5.15 -10.78 -13.53
CA ALA A 396 -4.98 -10.64 -14.97
C ALA A 396 -4.51 -11.93 -15.62
N VAL A 397 -5.13 -12.28 -16.73
CA VAL A 397 -4.81 -13.47 -17.52
C VAL A 397 -4.55 -13.02 -18.96
N GLY A 398 -3.50 -13.53 -19.56
CA GLY A 398 -3.19 -13.23 -20.95
C GLY A 398 -1.94 -13.93 -21.46
N LYS A 399 -1.67 -13.73 -22.73
CA LYS A 399 -0.46 -14.25 -23.37
C LYS A 399 0.74 -13.42 -22.97
N ALA A 400 1.81 -14.06 -22.56
CA ALA A 400 3.06 -13.37 -22.24
C ALA A 400 3.65 -12.75 -23.51
N VAL A 401 3.99 -11.45 -23.43
CA VAL A 401 4.67 -10.72 -24.51
C VAL A 401 5.85 -9.97 -23.90
N PHE A 402 6.92 -9.82 -24.65
CA PHE A 402 8.20 -9.34 -24.12
C PHE A 402 8.64 -8.00 -24.69
N SER A 403 7.78 -7.35 -25.48
CA SER A 403 8.02 -5.99 -25.96
C SER A 403 6.73 -5.18 -25.99
N SER A 404 6.89 -3.86 -25.84
CA SER A 404 5.77 -2.92 -25.92
C SER A 404 5.06 -3.00 -27.28
N GLU A 405 5.82 -3.07 -28.36
CA GLU A 405 5.30 -3.15 -29.74
C GLU A 405 4.44 -4.40 -29.92
N ARG A 406 4.88 -5.53 -29.41
CA ARG A 406 4.14 -6.79 -29.52
C ARG A 406 2.85 -6.76 -28.69
N ALA A 407 2.89 -6.13 -27.54
CA ALA A 407 1.70 -5.97 -26.70
C ALA A 407 0.63 -5.16 -27.44
N VAL A 408 1.01 -4.05 -28.03
CA VAL A 408 0.10 -3.19 -28.83
C VAL A 408 -0.47 -3.96 -30.02
N GLU A 409 0.38 -4.65 -30.78
CA GLU A 409 0.00 -5.43 -31.95
C GLU A 409 -1.07 -6.49 -31.62
N LEU A 410 -0.83 -7.29 -30.59
CA LEU A 410 -1.76 -8.36 -30.20
C LEU A 410 -3.04 -7.81 -29.59
N ALA A 411 -2.96 -6.74 -28.82
CA ALA A 411 -4.13 -6.10 -28.24
C ALA A 411 -5.05 -5.51 -29.31
N GLU A 412 -4.51 -4.95 -30.37
CA GLU A 412 -5.28 -4.46 -31.52
C GLU A 412 -6.05 -5.58 -32.22
N LYS A 413 -5.54 -6.81 -32.17
CA LYS A 413 -6.20 -8.00 -32.67
C LYS A 413 -7.25 -8.58 -31.69
N GLY A 414 -7.46 -7.93 -30.58
CA GLY A 414 -8.41 -8.36 -29.55
C GLY A 414 -7.88 -9.41 -28.58
N GLU A 415 -6.60 -9.71 -28.60
CA GLU A 415 -5.98 -10.68 -27.70
C GLU A 415 -5.61 -10.04 -26.35
N ALA A 416 -5.85 -10.77 -25.25
CA ALA A 416 -5.43 -10.37 -23.93
C ALA A 416 -3.93 -10.72 -23.75
N VAL A 417 -3.14 -9.73 -23.33
CA VAL A 417 -1.69 -9.92 -23.16
C VAL A 417 -1.22 -9.44 -21.79
N ILE A 418 -0.14 -10.05 -21.30
CA ILE A 418 0.61 -9.64 -20.11
C ILE A 418 1.98 -9.19 -20.59
N LEU A 419 2.33 -7.94 -20.33
CA LEU A 419 3.65 -7.40 -20.68
C LEU A 419 4.67 -7.86 -19.65
N VAL A 420 5.69 -8.59 -20.10
CA VAL A 420 6.76 -9.13 -19.25
C VAL A 420 8.07 -8.44 -19.61
N ARG A 421 8.69 -7.80 -18.64
CA ARG A 421 9.97 -7.10 -18.80
C ARG A 421 10.84 -7.35 -17.58
N ARG A 422 12.15 -7.12 -17.69
CA ARG A 422 13.03 -7.06 -16.51
C ARG A 422 12.64 -5.87 -15.65
N GLU A 423 12.45 -4.75 -16.31
CA GLU A 423 11.93 -3.50 -15.77
C GLU A 423 11.28 -2.72 -16.91
N THR A 424 10.36 -1.82 -16.60
CA THR A 424 9.76 -0.96 -17.61
C THR A 424 10.42 0.42 -17.59
N ASN A 425 10.35 1.09 -18.74
CA ASN A 425 10.82 2.46 -18.89
C ASN A 425 9.76 3.26 -19.69
N PRO A 426 9.95 4.58 -19.91
CA PRO A 426 8.94 5.38 -20.60
C PRO A 426 8.56 4.88 -21.99
N ASP A 427 9.47 4.21 -22.70
CA ASP A 427 9.20 3.65 -24.03
C ASP A 427 8.20 2.49 -24.00
N ASP A 428 7.99 1.89 -22.83
CA ASP A 428 7.05 0.79 -22.66
C ASP A 428 5.60 1.25 -22.42
N LEU A 429 5.35 2.55 -22.33
CA LEU A 429 4.04 3.09 -21.95
C LEU A 429 2.90 2.58 -22.87
N GLY A 430 3.11 2.55 -24.18
CA GLY A 430 2.12 2.04 -25.12
C GLY A 430 1.74 0.59 -24.87
N GLY A 431 2.74 -0.25 -24.59
CA GLY A 431 2.52 -1.65 -24.24
C GLY A 431 1.85 -1.83 -22.89
N MET A 432 2.16 -0.99 -21.93
CA MET A 432 1.53 -1.02 -20.60
C MET A 432 0.05 -0.68 -20.70
N ILE A 433 -0.32 0.29 -21.53
CA ILE A 433 -1.72 0.66 -21.79
C ILE A 433 -2.46 -0.49 -22.47
N ALA A 434 -1.84 -1.14 -23.44
CA ALA A 434 -2.45 -2.23 -24.21
C ALA A 434 -2.61 -3.51 -23.39
N ALA A 435 -1.70 -3.80 -22.47
CA ALA A 435 -1.68 -5.03 -21.71
C ALA A 435 -2.79 -5.08 -20.64
N ARG A 436 -3.24 -6.29 -20.30
CA ARG A 436 -4.13 -6.55 -19.19
C ARG A 436 -3.41 -6.46 -17.85
N GLY A 437 -2.14 -6.78 -17.83
CA GLY A 437 -1.31 -6.73 -16.64
C GLY A 437 0.16 -6.61 -17.00
N ILE A 438 0.97 -6.29 -16.01
CA ILE A 438 2.41 -6.06 -16.14
C ILE A 438 3.15 -6.92 -15.13
N LEU A 439 4.17 -7.63 -15.61
CA LEU A 439 5.02 -8.48 -14.78
C LEU A 439 6.48 -8.07 -15.00
N THR A 440 7.18 -7.73 -13.91
CA THR A 440 8.62 -7.44 -14.00
C THR A 440 9.41 -8.28 -13.01
N SER A 441 10.65 -8.61 -13.38
CA SER A 441 11.57 -9.35 -12.50
C SER A 441 12.32 -8.45 -11.52
N ARG A 442 12.36 -7.15 -11.78
CA ARG A 442 13.07 -6.15 -10.98
C ARG A 442 12.13 -5.05 -10.52
N GLY A 443 12.57 -4.31 -9.52
CA GLY A 443 11.87 -3.15 -9.03
C GLY A 443 10.97 -3.44 -7.85
N GLY A 444 10.62 -2.39 -7.12
CA GLY A 444 9.74 -2.43 -5.97
C GLY A 444 8.46 -1.66 -6.22
N LYS A 445 7.73 -1.38 -5.16
CA LYS A 445 6.46 -0.62 -5.22
C LYS A 445 6.62 0.83 -5.69
N THR A 446 7.84 1.34 -5.75
CA THR A 446 8.15 2.69 -6.26
C THR A 446 8.79 2.67 -7.63
N SER A 447 8.90 1.50 -8.27
CA SER A 447 9.45 1.38 -9.62
C SER A 447 8.52 2.01 -10.67
N HIS A 448 9.06 2.31 -11.83
CA HIS A 448 8.28 2.85 -12.96
C HIS A 448 7.07 1.97 -13.28
N ALA A 449 7.27 0.64 -13.35
CA ALA A 449 6.19 -0.31 -13.62
C ALA A 449 5.06 -0.19 -12.60
N ALA A 450 5.41 -0.19 -11.31
CA ALA A 450 4.43 -0.10 -10.22
C ALA A 450 3.68 1.22 -10.22
N VAL A 451 4.38 2.34 -10.36
CA VAL A 451 3.78 3.68 -10.35
C VAL A 451 2.82 3.87 -11.52
N VAL A 452 3.26 3.53 -12.72
CA VAL A 452 2.43 3.70 -13.94
C VAL A 452 1.23 2.75 -13.93
N ALA A 453 1.44 1.49 -13.52
CA ALA A 453 0.35 0.51 -13.44
C ALA A 453 -0.74 0.96 -12.45
N ARG A 454 -0.35 1.45 -11.27
CA ARG A 454 -1.32 1.99 -10.30
C ARG A 454 -2.07 3.19 -10.86
N GLY A 455 -1.37 4.09 -11.55
CA GLY A 455 -1.99 5.25 -12.18
C GLY A 455 -3.02 4.90 -13.25
N MET A 456 -2.82 3.78 -13.94
CA MET A 456 -3.73 3.28 -14.99
C MET A 456 -4.82 2.34 -14.43
N GLY A 457 -4.71 1.90 -13.19
CA GLY A 457 -5.57 0.85 -12.66
C GLY A 457 -5.30 -0.53 -13.25
N LYS A 458 -4.09 -0.78 -13.74
CA LYS A 458 -3.68 -2.09 -14.30
C LYS A 458 -3.10 -2.98 -13.23
N THR A 459 -3.36 -4.28 -13.31
CA THR A 459 -2.76 -5.29 -12.45
C THR A 459 -1.24 -5.34 -12.67
N CYS A 460 -0.47 -5.34 -11.58
CA CYS A 460 0.98 -5.40 -11.68
C CYS A 460 1.61 -6.25 -10.57
N VAL A 461 2.50 -7.12 -10.99
CA VAL A 461 3.42 -7.85 -10.13
C VAL A 461 4.83 -7.43 -10.54
N CYS A 462 5.58 -6.85 -9.62
CA CYS A 462 6.96 -6.44 -9.88
C CYS A 462 7.92 -7.14 -8.92
N GLY A 463 9.24 -7.06 -9.22
CA GLY A 463 10.24 -7.65 -8.34
C GLY A 463 10.15 -9.17 -8.20
N ALA A 464 9.67 -9.88 -9.23
CA ALA A 464 9.68 -11.34 -9.26
C ALA A 464 11.10 -11.81 -9.59
N GLU A 465 12.01 -11.68 -8.63
CA GLU A 465 13.46 -11.85 -8.79
C GLU A 465 13.88 -13.26 -9.23
N GLU A 466 13.06 -14.25 -8.95
CA GLU A 466 13.33 -15.64 -9.34
C GLU A 466 13.14 -15.86 -10.85
N LEU A 467 12.54 -14.91 -11.56
CA LEU A 467 12.36 -15.00 -13.00
C LEU A 467 13.60 -14.50 -13.74
N ASP A 468 14.08 -15.30 -14.67
CA ASP A 468 15.10 -14.87 -15.63
C ASP A 468 14.40 -14.48 -16.94
N VAL A 469 14.25 -13.17 -17.14
CA VAL A 469 13.55 -12.60 -18.29
C VAL A 469 14.54 -12.38 -19.42
N ASP A 470 14.36 -13.11 -20.52
CA ASP A 470 15.16 -12.98 -21.75
C ASP A 470 14.32 -12.35 -22.85
N VAL A 471 14.42 -11.02 -22.96
CA VAL A 471 13.62 -10.28 -23.95
C VAL A 471 14.04 -10.55 -25.39
N VAL A 472 15.30 -10.89 -25.63
CA VAL A 472 15.84 -11.19 -26.96
C VAL A 472 15.25 -12.48 -27.50
N ASN A 473 15.23 -13.53 -26.70
CA ASN A 473 14.67 -14.83 -27.05
C ASN A 473 13.17 -14.96 -26.75
N ARG A 474 12.54 -13.89 -26.26
CA ARG A 474 11.11 -13.80 -25.98
C ARG A 474 10.61 -14.92 -25.07
N ARG A 475 11.25 -15.07 -23.90
CA ARG A 475 10.88 -16.06 -22.90
C ARG A 475 11.36 -15.63 -21.51
N PHE A 476 10.80 -16.27 -20.49
CA PHE A 476 11.38 -16.23 -19.16
C PHE A 476 11.49 -17.64 -18.59
N THR A 477 12.44 -17.82 -17.69
CA THR A 477 12.63 -19.08 -16.96
C THR A 477 12.28 -18.84 -15.50
N ALA A 478 11.45 -19.72 -14.94
CA ALA A 478 11.03 -19.70 -13.54
C ALA A 478 11.72 -20.84 -12.77
N PRO A 479 11.68 -20.83 -11.42
CA PRO A 479 12.23 -21.92 -10.62
C PRO A 479 11.71 -23.30 -11.06
N GLY A 480 12.56 -24.31 -10.96
CA GLY A 480 12.21 -25.68 -11.38
C GLY A 480 12.33 -25.91 -12.88
N GLY A 481 12.98 -25.01 -13.61
CA GLY A 481 13.19 -25.15 -15.05
C GLY A 481 11.97 -24.87 -15.91
N VAL A 482 10.94 -24.24 -15.35
CA VAL A 482 9.73 -23.84 -16.08
C VAL A 482 10.09 -22.73 -17.06
N VAL A 483 9.80 -22.92 -18.35
CA VAL A 483 10.05 -21.93 -19.40
C VAL A 483 8.70 -21.45 -19.95
N VAL A 484 8.53 -20.12 -20.01
CA VAL A 484 7.35 -19.49 -20.62
C VAL A 484 7.83 -18.73 -21.84
N ASN A 485 7.34 -19.12 -23.00
CA ASN A 485 7.64 -18.47 -24.28
C ASN A 485 6.57 -17.44 -24.63
N GLU A 486 6.91 -16.51 -25.52
CA GLU A 486 5.93 -15.53 -26.01
C GLU A 486 4.71 -16.26 -26.59
N GLY A 487 3.53 -15.80 -26.19
CA GLY A 487 2.27 -16.43 -26.59
C GLY A 487 1.72 -17.45 -25.60
N ASP A 488 2.55 -17.94 -24.67
CA ASP A 488 2.06 -18.81 -23.62
C ASP A 488 1.19 -18.02 -22.64
N VAL A 489 0.09 -18.62 -22.20
CA VAL A 489 -0.83 -17.96 -21.28
C VAL A 489 -0.29 -18.03 -19.84
N ILE A 490 -0.31 -16.91 -19.17
CA ILE A 490 0.03 -16.79 -17.75
C ILE A 490 -1.06 -16.02 -17.01
N SER A 491 -1.12 -16.22 -15.72
CA SER A 491 -2.02 -15.50 -14.81
C SER A 491 -1.19 -14.83 -13.73
N ILE A 492 -1.46 -13.55 -13.47
CA ILE A 492 -0.78 -12.79 -12.41
C ILE A 492 -1.79 -12.23 -11.43
N ASP A 493 -1.48 -12.39 -10.14
CA ASP A 493 -2.29 -11.89 -9.04
C ASP A 493 -1.61 -10.67 -8.43
N GLY A 494 -2.08 -9.49 -8.80
CA GLY A 494 -1.54 -8.22 -8.29
C GLY A 494 -1.85 -7.97 -6.82
N THR A 495 -2.79 -8.71 -6.23
CA THR A 495 -3.15 -8.59 -4.82
C THR A 495 -2.20 -9.39 -3.92
N THR A 496 -1.76 -10.56 -4.37
CA THR A 496 -0.85 -11.45 -3.60
C THR A 496 0.58 -11.43 -4.11
N GLY A 497 0.80 -11.07 -5.37
CA GLY A 497 2.10 -11.16 -6.03
C GLY A 497 2.36 -12.50 -6.72
N ALA A 498 1.42 -13.41 -6.70
CA ALA A 498 1.59 -14.75 -7.28
C ALA A 498 1.54 -14.73 -8.82
N VAL A 499 2.36 -15.57 -9.44
CA VAL A 499 2.40 -15.79 -10.89
C VAL A 499 2.12 -17.24 -11.17
N TYR A 500 1.19 -17.52 -12.08
CA TYR A 500 0.76 -18.87 -12.44
C TYR A 500 1.00 -19.16 -13.91
N LEU A 501 1.30 -20.41 -14.21
CA LEU A 501 1.34 -20.90 -15.59
C LEU A 501 -0.09 -21.27 -16.01
N GLY A 502 -0.48 -20.86 -17.22
CA GLY A 502 -1.80 -21.13 -17.75
C GLY A 502 -2.89 -20.17 -17.27
N GLU A 503 -4.12 -20.46 -17.62
CA GLU A 503 -5.28 -19.68 -17.28
C GLU A 503 -5.89 -20.16 -15.94
N VAL A 504 -5.84 -19.30 -14.92
CA VAL A 504 -6.54 -19.53 -13.66
C VAL A 504 -7.90 -18.85 -13.78
N PRO A 505 -9.01 -19.54 -13.47
CA PRO A 505 -10.34 -18.93 -13.55
C PRO A 505 -10.45 -17.69 -12.67
N VAL A 506 -11.00 -16.60 -13.24
CA VAL A 506 -11.24 -15.34 -12.54
C VAL A 506 -12.70 -15.31 -12.11
N VAL A 507 -12.95 -15.00 -10.84
CA VAL A 507 -14.30 -14.84 -10.30
C VAL A 507 -14.56 -13.40 -9.91
N PRO A 508 -15.80 -12.88 -10.11
CA PRO A 508 -16.13 -11.54 -9.69
C PRO A 508 -16.10 -11.45 -8.16
N SER A 509 -15.85 -10.25 -7.65
CA SER A 509 -15.85 -10.00 -6.22
C SER A 509 -17.29 -10.07 -5.66
N PRO A 510 -17.57 -10.89 -4.64
CA PRO A 510 -18.87 -10.88 -3.98
C PRO A 510 -19.16 -9.55 -3.29
N VAL A 511 -18.14 -8.83 -2.88
CA VAL A 511 -18.25 -7.50 -2.27
C VAL A 511 -18.74 -6.49 -3.30
N VAL A 512 -18.22 -6.51 -4.54
CA VAL A 512 -18.71 -5.65 -5.62
C VAL A 512 -20.15 -5.99 -5.98
N GLU A 513 -20.51 -7.27 -6.03
CA GLU A 513 -21.90 -7.69 -6.27
C GLU A 513 -22.84 -7.15 -5.20
N TYR A 514 -22.40 -7.15 -3.95
CA TYR A 514 -23.15 -6.55 -2.85
C TYR A 514 -23.36 -5.03 -3.10
N PHE A 515 -22.32 -4.30 -3.46
CA PHE A 515 -22.42 -2.86 -3.75
C PHE A 515 -23.28 -2.59 -5.00
N GLU A 516 -23.32 -3.52 -5.96
CA GLU A 516 -24.20 -3.42 -7.12
C GLU A 516 -25.67 -3.66 -6.78
N GLY A 517 -25.98 -3.99 -5.53
CA GLY A 517 -27.35 -4.23 -5.05
C GLY A 517 -27.84 -5.65 -5.24
N LYS A 518 -26.96 -6.59 -5.60
CA LYS A 518 -27.32 -8.01 -5.73
C LYS A 518 -27.39 -8.65 -4.35
N PRO A 519 -28.36 -9.55 -4.10
CA PRO A 519 -28.38 -10.29 -2.85
C PRO A 519 -27.18 -11.27 -2.82
N VAL A 520 -26.36 -11.19 -1.77
CA VAL A 520 -25.20 -12.06 -1.58
C VAL A 520 -25.28 -12.65 -0.18
N ASP A 521 -25.35 -13.98 -0.10
CA ASP A 521 -25.31 -14.72 1.16
C ASP A 521 -23.87 -15.16 1.43
N ASP A 522 -23.12 -14.30 2.08
CA ASP A 522 -21.70 -14.50 2.36
C ASP A 522 -21.37 -13.82 3.68
N GLU A 523 -20.68 -14.55 4.56
CA GLU A 523 -20.30 -14.07 5.90
C GLU A 523 -19.39 -12.85 5.83
N LEU A 524 -18.44 -12.84 4.87
CA LEU A 524 -17.56 -11.69 4.65
C LEU A 524 -18.35 -10.46 4.21
N VAL A 525 -19.30 -10.63 3.30
CA VAL A 525 -20.15 -9.54 2.83
C VAL A 525 -21.01 -8.98 3.97
N ALA A 526 -21.50 -9.84 4.86
CA ALA A 526 -22.23 -9.42 6.06
C ALA A 526 -21.35 -8.56 6.98
N ALA A 527 -20.08 -8.94 7.15
CA ALA A 527 -19.11 -8.15 7.93
C ALA A 527 -18.84 -6.80 7.29
N VAL A 528 -18.64 -6.77 5.97
CA VAL A 528 -18.45 -5.54 5.22
C VAL A 528 -19.65 -4.63 5.35
N ASP A 529 -20.85 -5.15 5.15
CA ASP A 529 -22.10 -4.41 5.29
C ASP A 529 -22.23 -3.75 6.66
N ARG A 530 -21.96 -4.52 7.71
CA ARG A 530 -22.06 -4.02 9.08
C ARG A 530 -21.11 -2.86 9.36
N ILE A 531 -19.89 -2.99 8.91
CA ILE A 531 -18.85 -1.95 9.06
C ILE A 531 -19.20 -0.72 8.21
N MET A 532 -19.66 -0.91 6.97
CA MET A 532 -20.04 0.17 6.09
C MET A 532 -21.23 0.97 6.62
N ARG A 533 -22.23 0.30 7.17
CA ARG A 533 -23.37 0.97 7.79
C ARG A 533 -22.96 1.82 8.98
N HIS A 534 -22.04 1.31 9.80
CA HIS A 534 -21.54 2.09 10.94
C HIS A 534 -20.71 3.27 10.48
N ALA A 535 -19.84 3.08 9.49
CA ALA A 535 -19.07 4.17 8.91
C ALA A 535 -19.97 5.29 8.38
N ASP A 536 -21.04 4.93 7.66
CA ASP A 536 -22.02 5.89 7.16
C ASP A 536 -22.73 6.64 8.30
N SER A 537 -22.97 5.98 9.43
CA SER A 537 -23.66 6.60 10.58
C SER A 537 -22.80 7.63 11.31
N VAL A 538 -21.47 7.50 11.27
CA VAL A 538 -20.54 8.37 12.00
C VAL A 538 -19.83 9.41 11.13
N ARG A 539 -19.78 9.20 9.82
CA ARG A 539 -19.07 10.14 8.92
C ARG A 539 -19.77 11.50 8.86
N ARG A 540 -18.95 12.55 8.86
CA ARG A 540 -19.42 13.92 8.62
C ARG A 540 -19.39 14.23 7.13
N LEU A 541 -18.32 13.84 6.43
CA LEU A 541 -18.17 14.04 4.99
C LEU A 541 -19.24 13.28 4.22
N LYS A 542 -19.90 13.97 3.31
CA LYS A 542 -20.71 13.31 2.30
C LYS A 542 -19.82 12.78 1.19
N VAL A 543 -20.28 11.78 0.48
CA VAL A 543 -19.54 11.15 -0.59
C VAL A 543 -20.32 11.25 -1.87
N ARG A 544 -19.76 11.93 -2.87
CA ARG A 544 -20.33 12.11 -4.20
C ARG A 544 -19.49 11.38 -5.24
N ALA A 545 -20.01 11.26 -6.43
CA ALA A 545 -19.35 10.58 -7.54
C ALA A 545 -18.90 11.55 -8.64
N ASN A 546 -17.82 11.19 -9.31
CA ASN A 546 -17.44 11.75 -10.60
C ASN A 546 -18.07 10.83 -11.64
N ALA A 547 -19.08 11.32 -12.35
CA ALA A 547 -19.82 10.51 -13.32
C ALA A 547 -20.33 11.39 -14.46
N ASP A 548 -20.14 10.93 -15.68
CA ASP A 548 -20.44 11.69 -16.89
C ASP A 548 -21.60 11.11 -17.70
N THR A 549 -22.04 9.90 -17.37
CA THR A 549 -23.13 9.19 -18.07
C THR A 549 -24.21 8.76 -17.08
N PRO A 550 -25.46 8.56 -17.56
CA PRO A 550 -26.52 8.02 -16.71
C PRO A 550 -26.19 6.66 -16.10
N GLU A 551 -25.48 5.81 -16.83
CA GLU A 551 -25.06 4.48 -16.39
C GLU A 551 -24.08 4.57 -15.22
N ASP A 552 -23.06 5.43 -15.32
CA ASP A 552 -22.09 5.68 -14.25
C ASP A 552 -22.77 6.31 -13.04
N ALA A 553 -23.69 7.23 -13.26
CA ALA A 553 -24.47 7.87 -12.20
C ALA A 553 -25.31 6.83 -11.43
N ALA A 554 -25.97 5.94 -12.15
CA ALA A 554 -26.78 4.88 -11.55
C ALA A 554 -25.91 3.91 -10.75
N ARG A 555 -24.76 3.54 -11.29
CA ARG A 555 -23.81 2.67 -10.60
C ARG A 555 -23.27 3.33 -9.32
N ALA A 556 -22.88 4.58 -9.42
CA ALA A 556 -22.41 5.34 -8.27
C ALA A 556 -23.46 5.39 -7.16
N ARG A 557 -24.71 5.61 -7.53
CA ARG A 557 -25.82 5.63 -6.57
C ARG A 557 -25.99 4.27 -5.88
N ARG A 558 -25.90 3.18 -6.63
CA ARG A 558 -25.93 1.83 -6.04
C ARG A 558 -24.78 1.62 -5.04
N PHE A 559 -23.60 2.17 -5.34
CA PHE A 559 -22.44 2.09 -4.46
C PHE A 559 -22.52 3.02 -3.25
N GLY A 560 -23.55 3.83 -3.16
CA GLY A 560 -23.82 4.68 -2.00
C GLY A 560 -23.50 6.16 -2.18
N ALA A 561 -23.29 6.63 -3.40
CA ALA A 561 -23.06 8.04 -3.67
C ALA A 561 -24.29 8.88 -3.33
N GLU A 562 -24.04 10.03 -2.74
CA GLU A 562 -25.09 10.98 -2.30
C GLU A 562 -25.29 12.15 -3.29
N GLY A 563 -24.80 11.99 -4.48
CA GLY A 563 -24.88 12.96 -5.56
C GLY A 563 -23.74 12.82 -6.54
N ILE A 564 -23.66 13.75 -7.48
CA ILE A 564 -22.52 13.90 -8.39
C ILE A 564 -21.78 15.16 -8.01
N GLY A 565 -20.47 15.03 -7.70
CA GLY A 565 -19.58 16.15 -7.41
C GLY A 565 -18.87 16.68 -8.64
N LEU A 566 -18.82 15.90 -9.72
CA LEU A 566 -18.25 16.30 -10.99
C LEU A 566 -18.92 15.54 -12.14
N CYS A 567 -19.62 16.27 -12.98
CA CYS A 567 -20.05 15.80 -14.28
C CYS A 567 -19.33 16.64 -15.33
N ARG A 568 -18.46 15.99 -16.13
CA ARG A 568 -17.64 16.65 -17.16
C ARG A 568 -18.40 16.67 -18.46
N THR A 569 -18.74 17.85 -18.92
CA THR A 569 -19.57 18.02 -20.14
C THR A 569 -18.82 17.74 -21.45
N GLU A 570 -17.49 17.85 -21.44
CA GLU A 570 -16.68 17.53 -22.62
C GLU A 570 -16.82 16.08 -23.08
N HIS A 571 -17.06 15.14 -22.17
CA HIS A 571 -17.26 13.73 -22.50
C HIS A 571 -18.54 13.52 -23.31
N MET A 572 -19.47 14.45 -23.25
CA MET A 572 -20.73 14.41 -24.00
C MET A 572 -20.55 14.80 -25.47
N PHE A 573 -19.39 15.34 -25.82
CA PHE A 573 -19.08 15.78 -27.19
C PHE A 573 -18.27 14.75 -28.00
N LEU A 574 -18.01 13.58 -27.42
CA LEU A 574 -17.24 12.53 -28.06
C LEU A 574 -18.12 11.66 -28.99
N GLY A 575 -17.45 10.84 -29.82
CA GLY A 575 -18.11 9.93 -30.74
C GLY A 575 -18.75 10.66 -31.94
N GLU A 576 -19.97 10.31 -32.28
CA GLU A 576 -20.68 10.88 -33.45
C GLU A 576 -20.95 12.39 -33.33
N ARG A 577 -21.01 12.91 -32.12
CA ARG A 577 -21.23 14.33 -31.82
C ARG A 577 -20.02 15.20 -32.10
N ARG A 578 -18.86 14.61 -32.26
CA ARG A 578 -17.60 15.31 -32.53
C ARG A 578 -17.69 16.21 -33.76
N LYS A 579 -18.41 15.73 -34.79
CA LYS A 579 -18.65 16.50 -36.01
C LYS A 579 -19.36 17.83 -35.74
N LEU A 580 -20.29 17.84 -34.77
CA LEU A 580 -21.02 19.08 -34.44
C LEU A 580 -20.12 20.09 -33.75
N VAL A 581 -19.17 19.61 -32.95
CA VAL A 581 -18.15 20.46 -32.31
C VAL A 581 -17.19 21.01 -33.38
N GLU A 582 -16.83 20.19 -34.36
CA GLU A 582 -16.02 20.63 -35.49
C GLU A 582 -16.74 21.76 -36.24
N ASP A 583 -18.07 21.62 -36.48
CA ASP A 583 -18.88 22.67 -37.15
C ASP A 583 -18.83 23.98 -36.34
N LEU A 584 -18.89 23.92 -35.03
CA LEU A 584 -18.75 25.09 -34.16
C LEU A 584 -17.40 25.78 -34.35
N ILE A 585 -16.32 24.97 -34.38
CA ILE A 585 -14.95 25.47 -34.53
C ILE A 585 -14.72 26.07 -35.91
N LEU A 586 -15.31 25.46 -36.96
CA LEU A 586 -15.18 25.91 -38.35
C LEU A 586 -16.11 27.05 -38.69
N ALA A 587 -17.03 27.44 -37.83
CA ALA A 587 -17.99 28.52 -38.08
C ALA A 587 -17.27 29.83 -38.40
N ALA A 588 -17.56 30.43 -39.53
CA ALA A 588 -16.96 31.67 -39.98
C ALA A 588 -17.81 32.90 -39.63
N THR A 589 -19.09 32.70 -39.39
CA THR A 589 -20.06 33.78 -39.10
C THR A 589 -20.79 33.51 -37.79
N PRO A 590 -21.35 34.60 -37.18
CA PRO A 590 -22.18 34.41 -35.97
C PRO A 590 -23.39 33.49 -36.19
N GLU A 591 -23.96 33.54 -37.40
CA GLU A 591 -25.10 32.67 -37.77
C GLU A 591 -24.70 31.20 -37.84
N GLU A 592 -23.57 30.89 -38.43
CA GLU A 592 -23.05 29.52 -38.50
C GLU A 592 -22.73 29.01 -37.10
N ARG A 593 -22.15 29.86 -36.25
CA ARG A 593 -21.85 29.52 -34.84
C ARG A 593 -23.14 29.20 -34.10
N GLN A 594 -24.15 30.04 -34.23
CA GLN A 594 -25.43 29.84 -33.55
C GLN A 594 -26.11 28.53 -34.02
N ALA A 595 -26.02 28.23 -35.32
CA ALA A 595 -26.58 27.01 -35.86
C ALA A 595 -25.89 25.78 -35.27
N ALA A 596 -24.56 25.83 -35.12
CA ALA A 596 -23.80 24.73 -34.49
C ALA A 596 -24.16 24.56 -32.99
N LEU A 597 -24.28 25.67 -32.25
CA LEU A 597 -24.71 25.65 -30.85
C LEU A 597 -26.14 25.11 -30.70
N ASP A 598 -27.07 25.52 -31.60
CA ASP A 598 -28.45 25.05 -31.61
C ASP A 598 -28.54 23.54 -31.87
N ALA A 599 -27.61 22.99 -32.64
CA ALA A 599 -27.53 21.53 -32.90
C ALA A 599 -27.02 20.75 -31.69
N LEU A 600 -26.13 21.33 -30.89
CA LEU A 600 -25.57 20.69 -29.70
C LEU A 600 -26.52 20.74 -28.50
N GLU A 601 -27.25 21.80 -28.32
CA GLU A 601 -28.10 22.04 -27.12
C GLU A 601 -29.10 20.89 -26.82
N PRO A 602 -29.90 20.38 -27.76
CA PRO A 602 -30.83 19.29 -27.50
C PRO A 602 -30.11 18.00 -27.06
N LEU A 603 -28.94 17.75 -27.59
CA LEU A 603 -28.15 16.56 -27.25
C LEU A 603 -27.65 16.62 -25.81
N GLN A 604 -27.14 17.78 -25.41
CA GLN A 604 -26.71 18.00 -24.02
C GLN A 604 -27.90 17.96 -23.06
N THR A 605 -29.04 18.54 -23.46
CA THR A 605 -30.27 18.49 -22.65
C THR A 605 -30.64 17.03 -22.36
N LYS A 606 -30.60 16.18 -23.37
CA LYS A 606 -30.92 14.76 -23.24
C LYS A 606 -29.96 14.07 -22.26
N ASP A 607 -28.69 14.37 -22.36
CA ASP A 607 -27.69 13.80 -21.43
C ASP A 607 -27.96 14.20 -20.00
N PHE A 608 -28.25 15.48 -19.76
CA PHE A 608 -28.54 15.99 -18.43
C PHE A 608 -29.84 15.41 -17.86
N VAL A 609 -30.86 15.23 -18.69
CA VAL A 609 -32.12 14.56 -18.26
C VAL A 609 -31.81 13.16 -17.75
N GLY A 610 -30.94 12.41 -18.47
CA GLY A 610 -30.56 11.07 -18.07
C GLY A 610 -29.84 11.06 -16.72
N ILE A 611 -28.91 11.97 -16.52
CA ILE A 611 -28.13 12.07 -15.28
C ILE A 611 -29.01 12.52 -14.11
N PHE A 612 -29.87 13.54 -14.30
CA PHE A 612 -30.77 13.99 -13.25
C PHE A 612 -31.77 12.89 -12.85
N THR A 613 -32.22 12.12 -13.82
CA THR A 613 -33.15 10.99 -13.56
C THR A 613 -32.44 9.92 -12.72
N ALA A 614 -31.20 9.57 -13.07
CA ALA A 614 -30.40 8.59 -12.33
C ALA A 614 -30.11 9.07 -10.89
N MET A 615 -29.97 10.37 -10.70
CA MET A 615 -29.68 11.01 -9.41
C MET A 615 -30.93 11.66 -8.79
N ASP A 616 -32.11 11.12 -9.05
CA ASP A 616 -33.35 11.68 -8.55
C ASP A 616 -33.29 12.10 -7.08
N GLY A 617 -33.54 13.39 -6.81
CA GLY A 617 -33.51 13.95 -5.47
C GLY A 617 -32.13 14.27 -4.89
N LEU A 618 -31.07 13.95 -5.61
CA LEU A 618 -29.67 14.19 -5.17
C LEU A 618 -29.01 15.29 -5.98
N PRO A 619 -28.06 16.06 -5.39
CA PRO A 619 -27.37 17.13 -6.10
C PRO A 619 -26.47 16.61 -7.21
N VAL A 620 -26.44 17.36 -8.32
CA VAL A 620 -25.57 17.09 -9.47
C VAL A 620 -24.81 18.34 -9.82
N THR A 621 -23.49 18.30 -9.63
CA THR A 621 -22.60 19.39 -10.00
C THR A 621 -22.12 19.16 -11.44
N ILE A 622 -22.48 20.09 -12.32
CA ILE A 622 -22.13 20.02 -13.75
C ILE A 622 -21.07 21.07 -14.03
N ARG A 623 -19.91 20.62 -14.49
CA ARG A 623 -18.82 21.51 -14.90
C ARG A 623 -19.02 21.87 -16.36
N LEU A 624 -19.03 23.16 -16.66
CA LEU A 624 -19.06 23.63 -18.02
C LEU A 624 -17.77 23.22 -18.75
N ILE A 625 -17.80 23.26 -20.08
CA ILE A 625 -16.71 22.73 -20.91
C ILE A 625 -15.35 23.27 -20.47
N ASP A 626 -14.39 22.40 -20.27
CA ASP A 626 -13.07 22.74 -19.74
C ASP A 626 -11.92 22.64 -20.75
N PRO A 627 -11.76 21.54 -21.54
CA PRO A 627 -10.57 21.42 -22.38
C PRO A 627 -10.57 22.39 -23.56
N PRO A 628 -9.37 22.67 -24.11
CA PRO A 628 -9.27 23.51 -25.31
C PRO A 628 -9.93 22.82 -26.50
N LEU A 629 -10.43 23.64 -27.44
CA LEU A 629 -11.22 23.13 -28.58
C LEU A 629 -10.43 22.19 -29.49
N HIS A 630 -9.11 22.32 -29.57
CA HIS A 630 -8.29 21.44 -30.41
C HIS A 630 -8.37 19.97 -29.98
N GLU A 631 -8.72 19.66 -28.72
CA GLU A 631 -8.89 18.29 -28.26
C GLU A 631 -10.10 17.59 -28.93
N PHE A 632 -11.04 18.36 -29.51
CA PHE A 632 -12.17 17.80 -30.24
C PHE A 632 -11.89 17.69 -31.73
N LEU A 633 -10.69 18.06 -32.16
CA LEU A 633 -10.26 18.00 -33.56
C LEU A 633 -9.41 16.72 -33.79
N PRO A 634 -9.33 16.27 -35.05
CA PRO A 634 -8.44 15.16 -35.41
C PRO A 634 -6.98 15.46 -35.07
N ASP A 635 -6.18 14.41 -34.87
CA ASP A 635 -4.75 14.54 -34.58
C ASP A 635 -4.05 15.28 -35.74
N LEU A 636 -3.22 16.26 -35.40
CA LEU A 636 -2.52 17.11 -36.37
C LEU A 636 -1.70 16.30 -37.34
N THR A 637 -0.92 15.33 -36.87
CA THR A 637 -0.02 14.55 -37.71
C THR A 637 -0.80 13.66 -38.67
N GLU A 638 -1.80 12.94 -38.15
CA GLU A 638 -2.65 12.07 -39.00
C GLU A 638 -3.41 12.86 -40.06
N LEU A 639 -3.98 14.00 -39.70
CA LEU A 639 -4.73 14.86 -40.61
C LEU A 639 -3.80 15.47 -41.67
N ALA A 640 -2.62 15.94 -41.26
CA ALA A 640 -1.62 16.48 -42.18
C ALA A 640 -1.18 15.43 -43.22
N VAL A 641 -0.93 14.19 -42.77
CA VAL A 641 -0.57 13.08 -43.65
C VAL A 641 -1.73 12.77 -44.63
N LYS A 642 -2.95 12.69 -44.09
CA LYS A 642 -4.14 12.42 -44.91
C LYS A 642 -4.33 13.46 -46.01
N VAL A 643 -4.25 14.75 -45.69
CA VAL A 643 -4.40 15.85 -46.66
C VAL A 643 -3.24 15.84 -47.66
N ALA A 644 -2.00 15.68 -47.20
CA ALA A 644 -0.83 15.66 -48.07
C ALA A 644 -0.87 14.46 -49.06
N THR A 645 -1.25 13.28 -48.55
CA THR A 645 -1.33 12.06 -49.36
C THR A 645 -2.44 12.13 -50.41
N ALA A 646 -3.58 12.69 -50.06
CA ALA A 646 -4.70 12.87 -50.98
C ALA A 646 -4.46 13.98 -52.00
N GLY A 647 -3.63 14.97 -51.70
CA GLY A 647 -3.35 16.09 -52.59
C GLY A 647 -4.62 16.87 -52.99
N GLU A 648 -4.85 17.03 -54.28
CA GLU A 648 -6.05 17.73 -54.79
C GLU A 648 -7.35 17.01 -54.50
N ALA A 649 -7.30 15.69 -54.22
CA ALA A 649 -8.46 14.90 -53.87
C ALA A 649 -8.91 15.08 -52.39
N ALA A 650 -8.13 15.80 -51.61
CA ALA A 650 -8.49 16.07 -50.21
C ALA A 650 -9.80 16.86 -50.14
N SER A 651 -10.69 16.51 -49.22
CA SER A 651 -11.94 17.22 -49.04
C SER A 651 -11.71 18.64 -48.54
N GLU A 652 -12.59 19.58 -48.90
CA GLU A 652 -12.51 20.93 -48.39
C GLU A 652 -12.63 20.97 -46.89
N ARG A 653 -13.46 20.11 -46.31
CA ARG A 653 -13.62 19.98 -44.85
C ARG A 653 -12.30 19.58 -44.18
N ASP A 654 -11.61 18.58 -44.72
CA ASP A 654 -10.31 18.13 -44.17
C ASP A 654 -9.24 19.24 -44.20
N ARG A 655 -9.25 20.03 -45.30
CA ARG A 655 -8.33 21.18 -45.41
C ARG A 655 -8.64 22.25 -44.38
N LYS A 656 -9.92 22.56 -44.17
CA LYS A 656 -10.38 23.53 -43.15
C LYS A 656 -10.07 23.04 -41.75
N LEU A 657 -10.28 21.75 -41.49
CA LEU A 657 -9.94 21.14 -40.20
C LEU A 657 -8.43 21.21 -39.94
N LEU A 658 -7.61 20.94 -40.94
CA LEU A 658 -6.16 21.04 -40.81
C LEU A 658 -5.72 22.47 -40.48
N GLU A 659 -6.28 23.47 -41.11
CA GLU A 659 -6.01 24.88 -40.80
C GLU A 659 -6.43 25.20 -39.38
N ALA A 660 -7.60 24.72 -38.96
CA ALA A 660 -8.10 24.94 -37.58
C ALA A 660 -7.20 24.30 -36.53
N VAL A 661 -6.77 23.05 -36.78
CA VAL A 661 -5.86 22.34 -35.82
C VAL A 661 -4.53 23.09 -35.71
N LYS A 662 -3.96 23.56 -36.80
CA LYS A 662 -2.73 24.33 -36.78
C LYS A 662 -2.90 25.66 -36.04
N ARG A 663 -4.01 26.35 -36.29
CA ARG A 663 -4.30 27.66 -35.66
C ARG A 663 -4.52 27.52 -34.17
N LEU A 664 -5.20 26.46 -33.73
CA LEU A 664 -5.53 26.24 -32.31
C LEU A 664 -4.44 25.51 -31.54
N HIS A 665 -3.37 25.07 -32.20
CA HIS A 665 -2.23 24.43 -31.54
C HIS A 665 -1.59 25.35 -30.51
N GLU A 666 -1.46 24.88 -29.30
CA GLU A 666 -0.84 25.65 -28.23
C GLU A 666 0.39 24.92 -27.70
N GLN A 667 1.42 25.68 -27.27
CA GLN A 667 2.64 25.13 -26.67
C GLN A 667 2.35 24.47 -25.31
N ASN A 668 1.50 25.11 -24.53
CA ASN A 668 1.09 24.64 -23.19
C ASN A 668 -0.43 24.68 -23.05
N PRO A 669 -1.14 23.70 -23.61
CA PRO A 669 -2.61 23.69 -23.61
C PRO A 669 -3.22 23.79 -22.21
N MET A 670 -2.55 23.23 -21.19
CA MET A 670 -3.01 23.31 -19.81
C MET A 670 -3.08 24.76 -19.30
N LEU A 671 -2.23 25.63 -19.82
CA LEU A 671 -2.13 27.03 -19.41
C LEU A 671 -2.72 28.01 -20.42
N GLY A 672 -3.40 27.52 -21.43
CA GLY A 672 -3.89 28.29 -22.58
C GLY A 672 -5.39 28.58 -22.58
N LEU A 673 -5.97 28.53 -23.78
CA LEU A 673 -7.39 28.85 -24.01
C LEU A 673 -8.26 27.65 -23.70
N ARG A 674 -8.71 27.57 -22.47
CA ARG A 674 -9.62 26.53 -22.01
C ARG A 674 -10.47 27.03 -20.84
N GLY A 675 -11.45 26.25 -20.43
CA GLY A 675 -12.27 26.54 -19.24
C GLY A 675 -13.01 27.87 -19.38
N VAL A 676 -13.01 28.64 -18.31
CA VAL A 676 -13.65 29.95 -18.28
C VAL A 676 -13.15 30.88 -19.38
N ARG A 677 -11.87 30.79 -19.72
CA ARG A 677 -11.27 31.61 -20.79
C ARG A 677 -11.96 31.36 -22.13
N LEU A 678 -12.19 30.08 -22.44
CA LEU A 678 -12.89 29.64 -23.63
C LEU A 678 -14.33 30.14 -23.64
N GLY A 679 -15.02 30.03 -22.53
CA GLY A 679 -16.38 30.48 -22.35
C GLY A 679 -16.54 32.00 -22.51
N LEU A 680 -15.53 32.76 -22.13
CA LEU A 680 -15.53 34.24 -22.30
C LEU A 680 -15.19 34.66 -23.75
N VAL A 681 -14.39 33.86 -24.45
CA VAL A 681 -13.91 34.21 -25.81
C VAL A 681 -14.88 33.74 -26.87
N ILE A 682 -15.60 32.63 -26.69
CA ILE A 682 -16.57 32.10 -27.66
C ILE A 682 -18.00 32.45 -27.22
N PRO A 683 -18.62 33.44 -27.82
CA PRO A 683 -19.97 33.87 -27.45
C PRO A 683 -20.97 32.72 -27.58
N GLY A 684 -21.80 32.58 -26.57
CA GLY A 684 -22.93 31.63 -26.58
C GLY A 684 -22.61 30.21 -26.17
N LEU A 685 -21.33 29.83 -26.04
CA LEU A 685 -20.96 28.45 -25.68
C LEU A 685 -21.45 28.07 -24.27
N PHE A 686 -21.07 28.83 -23.28
CA PHE A 686 -21.53 28.59 -21.90
C PHE A 686 -23.04 28.83 -21.74
N ALA A 687 -23.59 29.82 -22.45
CA ALA A 687 -25.03 30.08 -22.44
C ALA A 687 -25.82 28.88 -22.96
N MET A 688 -25.36 28.25 -24.02
CA MET A 688 -25.99 27.02 -24.54
C MET A 688 -26.00 25.91 -23.49
N GLN A 689 -24.87 25.70 -22.80
CA GLN A 689 -24.78 24.68 -21.76
C GLN A 689 -25.70 24.98 -20.56
N VAL A 690 -25.77 26.21 -20.12
CA VAL A 690 -26.65 26.63 -19.03
C VAL A 690 -28.11 26.44 -19.43
N ARG A 691 -28.51 26.78 -20.67
CA ARG A 691 -29.86 26.55 -21.16
C ARG A 691 -30.20 25.06 -21.21
N ALA A 692 -29.25 24.24 -21.66
CA ALA A 692 -29.42 22.78 -21.66
C ALA A 692 -29.64 22.24 -20.25
N ILE A 693 -28.89 22.70 -19.28
CA ILE A 693 -29.02 22.32 -17.85
C ILE A 693 -30.40 22.76 -17.35
N ALA A 694 -30.78 24.02 -17.61
CA ALA A 694 -32.08 24.56 -17.14
C ALA A 694 -33.26 23.80 -17.75
N THR A 695 -33.20 23.51 -19.03
CA THR A 695 -34.26 22.76 -19.72
C THR A 695 -34.38 21.34 -19.16
N ALA A 696 -33.27 20.67 -18.95
CA ALA A 696 -33.22 19.32 -18.35
C ALA A 696 -33.74 19.32 -16.92
N ALA A 697 -33.32 20.27 -16.11
CA ALA A 697 -33.76 20.39 -14.71
C ALA A 697 -35.29 20.61 -14.63
N LYS A 698 -35.87 21.32 -15.58
CA LYS A 698 -37.30 21.55 -15.64
C LYS A 698 -38.10 20.31 -16.03
N GLN A 699 -37.46 19.41 -16.82
CA GLN A 699 -38.10 18.17 -17.26
C GLN A 699 -38.09 17.07 -16.18
N VAL A 700 -37.15 17.16 -15.22
CA VAL A 700 -36.99 16.16 -14.15
C VAL A 700 -37.43 16.78 -12.82
N PRO A 701 -38.56 16.33 -12.23
CA PRO A 701 -39.20 17.01 -11.10
C PRO A 701 -38.34 17.24 -9.86
N ASN A 702 -37.45 16.32 -9.56
CA ASN A 702 -36.60 16.40 -8.36
C ASN A 702 -35.14 16.74 -8.67
N ALA A 703 -34.86 17.28 -9.85
CA ALA A 703 -33.48 17.62 -10.24
C ALA A 703 -32.94 18.74 -9.35
N LYS A 704 -31.68 18.55 -8.89
CA LYS A 704 -30.95 19.51 -8.08
C LYS A 704 -29.64 19.83 -8.79
N ALA A 705 -29.69 20.84 -9.67
CA ALA A 705 -28.51 21.24 -10.46
C ALA A 705 -27.59 22.18 -9.71
N GLU A 706 -26.29 21.99 -9.86
CA GLU A 706 -25.25 22.88 -9.42
C GLU A 706 -24.33 23.13 -10.62
N ILE A 707 -24.06 24.38 -10.94
CA ILE A 707 -23.28 24.76 -12.11
C ILE A 707 -21.89 25.19 -11.67
N MET A 708 -20.86 24.53 -12.18
CA MET A 708 -19.48 24.78 -11.82
C MET A 708 -18.69 25.35 -12.98
N ILE A 709 -18.05 26.48 -12.73
CA ILE A 709 -17.24 27.19 -13.74
C ILE A 709 -15.79 26.77 -13.57
N PRO A 710 -15.17 26.20 -14.62
CA PRO A 710 -13.80 25.71 -14.53
C PRO A 710 -12.75 26.81 -14.73
N LEU A 711 -11.58 26.63 -14.17
CA LEU A 711 -10.34 27.39 -14.40
C LEU A 711 -10.40 28.86 -14.02
N VAL A 712 -11.29 29.25 -13.15
CA VAL A 712 -11.41 30.63 -12.67
C VAL A 712 -10.15 31.05 -11.93
N SER A 713 -9.59 32.20 -12.27
CA SER A 713 -8.44 32.83 -11.60
C SER A 713 -8.81 34.11 -10.89
N THR A 714 -9.86 34.80 -11.35
CA THR A 714 -10.31 36.09 -10.79
C THR A 714 -11.81 36.09 -10.56
N VAL A 715 -12.27 36.92 -9.62
CA VAL A 715 -13.70 37.08 -9.38
C VAL A 715 -14.40 37.71 -10.59
N GLN A 716 -13.71 38.53 -11.36
CA GLN A 716 -14.28 39.17 -12.55
C GLN A 716 -14.69 38.18 -13.61
N GLU A 717 -13.85 37.15 -13.86
CA GLU A 717 -14.21 36.05 -14.76
C GLU A 717 -15.49 35.38 -14.33
N LEU A 718 -15.60 35.06 -13.05
CA LEU A 718 -16.77 34.37 -12.50
C LEU A 718 -18.03 35.25 -12.56
N GLU A 719 -17.91 36.54 -12.20
CA GLU A 719 -19.03 37.48 -12.23
C GLU A 719 -19.67 37.59 -13.60
N ILE A 720 -18.86 37.67 -14.67
CA ILE A 720 -19.36 37.74 -16.04
C ILE A 720 -20.17 36.49 -16.39
N VAL A 721 -19.63 35.35 -16.14
CA VAL A 721 -20.29 34.05 -16.44
C VAL A 721 -21.54 33.86 -15.56
N ARG A 722 -21.44 34.20 -14.30
CA ARG A 722 -22.55 34.10 -13.34
C ARG A 722 -23.74 34.96 -13.75
N GLU A 723 -23.49 36.18 -14.16
CA GLU A 723 -24.58 37.09 -14.59
C GLU A 723 -25.37 36.55 -15.75
N GLU A 724 -24.71 36.01 -16.76
CA GLU A 724 -25.35 35.38 -17.90
C GLU A 724 -26.11 34.12 -17.47
N ALA A 725 -25.49 33.26 -16.64
CA ALA A 725 -26.11 32.03 -16.16
C ALA A 725 -27.36 32.30 -15.30
N GLN A 726 -27.29 33.29 -14.41
CA GLN A 726 -28.44 33.66 -13.56
C GLN A 726 -29.61 34.16 -14.39
N ARG A 727 -29.35 34.95 -15.44
CA ARG A 727 -30.36 35.44 -16.34
C ARG A 727 -31.10 34.27 -17.04
N ILE A 728 -30.34 33.32 -17.57
CA ILE A 728 -30.86 32.13 -18.23
C ILE A 728 -31.68 31.27 -17.27
N LEU A 729 -31.21 31.05 -16.07
CA LEU A 729 -31.92 30.29 -15.04
C LEU A 729 -33.22 30.97 -14.62
N ALA A 730 -33.20 32.30 -14.46
CA ALA A 730 -34.37 33.09 -14.11
C ALA A 730 -35.45 33.02 -15.21
N GLU A 731 -35.06 33.17 -16.48
CA GLU A 731 -35.95 33.03 -17.63
C GLU A 731 -36.61 31.67 -17.73
N ALA A 732 -35.84 30.62 -17.35
CA ALA A 732 -36.37 29.23 -17.34
C ALA A 732 -37.15 28.90 -16.06
N GLY A 733 -37.12 29.74 -15.05
CA GLY A 733 -37.74 29.45 -13.75
C GLY A 733 -37.08 28.33 -12.99
N VAL A 734 -35.79 28.14 -13.15
CA VAL A 734 -35.00 27.09 -12.50
C VAL A 734 -34.07 27.71 -11.49
N ASP A 735 -34.02 27.09 -10.31
CA ASP A 735 -33.10 27.46 -9.23
C ASP A 735 -31.90 26.49 -9.24
N ALA A 736 -30.69 27.04 -9.31
CA ALA A 736 -29.45 26.25 -9.27
C ALA A 736 -28.33 27.07 -8.62
N MET A 737 -27.52 26.42 -7.84
CA MET A 737 -26.32 27.04 -7.28
C MET A 737 -25.28 27.24 -8.39
N ILE A 738 -24.56 28.34 -8.33
CA ILE A 738 -23.44 28.64 -9.23
C ILE A 738 -22.19 28.77 -8.39
N GLY A 739 -21.19 27.98 -8.71
CA GLY A 739 -19.92 28.00 -8.02
C GLY A 739 -18.75 27.77 -8.97
N THR A 740 -17.60 27.54 -8.42
CA THR A 740 -16.37 27.39 -9.22
C THR A 740 -15.52 26.25 -8.74
N MET A 741 -14.74 25.70 -9.67
CA MET A 741 -13.63 24.83 -9.33
C MET A 741 -12.44 25.70 -8.91
N ILE A 742 -11.84 25.37 -7.78
CA ILE A 742 -10.56 25.96 -7.35
C ILE A 742 -9.45 25.01 -7.80
N GLU A 743 -8.79 25.37 -8.84
CA GLU A 743 -7.75 24.53 -9.47
C GLU A 743 -6.53 25.34 -9.91
N VAL A 744 -6.61 26.67 -9.91
CA VAL A 744 -5.50 27.55 -10.21
C VAL A 744 -4.97 28.09 -8.86
N PRO A 745 -3.68 28.03 -8.58
CA PRO A 745 -3.12 28.54 -7.32
C PRO A 745 -3.54 29.98 -6.99
N ARG A 746 -3.62 30.83 -7.99
CA ARG A 746 -4.07 32.23 -7.79
C ARG A 746 -5.51 32.28 -7.24
N ALA A 747 -6.38 31.41 -7.74
CA ALA A 747 -7.77 31.31 -7.26
C ALA A 747 -7.79 30.96 -5.75
N ALA A 748 -6.97 30.00 -5.34
CA ALA A 748 -6.85 29.62 -3.93
C ALA A 748 -6.38 30.80 -3.06
N LEU A 749 -5.39 31.56 -3.55
CA LEU A 749 -4.83 32.72 -2.85
C LEU A 749 -5.79 33.89 -2.77
N THR A 750 -6.75 33.99 -3.70
CA THR A 750 -7.75 35.07 -3.75
C THR A 750 -9.17 34.56 -3.51
N ALA A 751 -9.30 33.43 -2.83
CA ALA A 751 -10.56 32.75 -2.61
C ALA A 751 -11.61 33.60 -1.89
N GLY A 752 -11.20 34.50 -1.00
CA GLY A 752 -12.12 35.43 -0.33
C GLY A 752 -12.86 36.32 -1.31
N GLN A 753 -12.16 36.82 -2.34
CA GLN A 753 -12.79 37.64 -3.41
C GLN A 753 -13.71 36.76 -4.29
N ILE A 754 -13.25 35.58 -4.66
CA ILE A 754 -14.02 34.68 -5.53
C ILE A 754 -15.31 34.20 -4.84
N ALA A 755 -15.28 34.02 -3.52
CA ALA A 755 -16.45 33.63 -2.74
C ALA A 755 -17.58 34.69 -2.74
N GLU A 756 -17.30 35.94 -3.13
CA GLU A 756 -18.33 36.95 -3.30
C GLU A 756 -19.30 36.58 -4.43
N ALA A 757 -18.80 35.83 -5.44
CA ALA A 757 -19.55 35.41 -6.61
C ALA A 757 -19.81 33.89 -6.71
N ALA A 758 -19.24 33.11 -5.78
CA ALA A 758 -19.43 31.66 -5.78
C ALA A 758 -20.21 31.19 -4.55
N GLU A 759 -21.22 30.36 -4.79
CA GLU A 759 -22.00 29.72 -3.73
C GLU A 759 -21.37 28.42 -3.24
N PHE A 760 -20.45 27.85 -4.01
CA PHE A 760 -19.65 26.69 -3.62
C PHE A 760 -18.27 26.72 -4.29
N PHE A 761 -17.31 26.03 -3.65
CA PHE A 761 -16.02 25.69 -4.24
C PHE A 761 -15.90 24.18 -4.33
N SER A 762 -15.31 23.70 -5.44
CA SER A 762 -14.86 22.32 -5.56
C SER A 762 -13.37 22.34 -5.94
N PHE A 763 -12.52 21.72 -5.12
CA PHE A 763 -11.09 21.68 -5.41
C PHE A 763 -10.79 20.71 -6.55
N GLY A 764 -10.31 21.21 -7.66
CA GLY A 764 -9.82 20.41 -8.78
C GLY A 764 -8.35 20.08 -8.56
N THR A 765 -8.10 19.09 -7.72
CA THR A 765 -6.74 18.81 -7.23
C THR A 765 -5.80 18.25 -8.28
N ASN A 766 -6.31 17.73 -9.39
CA ASN A 766 -5.43 17.29 -10.49
C ASN A 766 -4.68 18.50 -11.06
N ASP A 767 -5.41 19.54 -11.48
CA ASP A 767 -4.79 20.76 -12.02
C ASP A 767 -4.08 21.57 -10.94
N LEU A 768 -4.65 21.64 -9.76
CA LEU A 768 -4.03 22.37 -8.66
C LEU A 768 -2.65 21.77 -8.31
N THR A 769 -2.54 20.45 -8.33
CA THR A 769 -1.27 19.75 -8.11
C THR A 769 -0.29 20.03 -9.23
N GLN A 770 -0.73 19.93 -10.50
CA GLN A 770 0.12 20.20 -11.65
C GLN A 770 0.69 21.62 -11.61
N MET A 771 -0.13 22.61 -11.33
CA MET A 771 0.30 23.99 -11.30
C MET A 771 1.15 24.35 -10.07
N THR A 772 0.86 23.75 -8.94
CA THR A 772 1.62 23.99 -7.71
C THR A 772 3.02 23.39 -7.76
N TRP A 773 3.12 22.17 -8.28
CA TRP A 773 4.41 21.48 -8.45
C TRP A 773 5.16 21.91 -9.72
N GLY A 774 4.46 22.49 -10.71
CA GLY A 774 5.03 22.73 -12.02
C GLY A 774 5.24 21.45 -12.81
N PHE A 775 4.38 20.46 -12.62
CA PHE A 775 4.43 19.14 -13.27
C PHE A 775 3.31 19.00 -14.29
N SER A 776 3.68 18.57 -15.50
CA SER A 776 2.71 17.97 -16.40
C SER A 776 2.63 16.48 -16.06
N ARG A 777 1.48 16.02 -15.61
CA ARG A 777 1.31 14.63 -15.13
C ARG A 777 1.77 13.61 -16.18
N ASP A 778 1.28 13.75 -17.40
CA ASP A 778 1.56 12.80 -18.47
C ASP A 778 3.05 12.75 -18.83
N ASP A 779 3.74 13.90 -18.77
CA ASP A 779 5.16 13.97 -19.06
C ASP A 779 6.03 13.51 -17.89
N CYS A 780 5.65 13.83 -16.67
CA CYS A 780 6.46 13.58 -15.47
C CYS A 780 6.39 12.12 -14.98
N GLU A 781 5.19 11.52 -14.95
CA GLU A 781 5.02 10.14 -14.48
C GLU A 781 5.80 9.15 -15.34
N SER A 782 5.82 9.37 -16.66
CA SER A 782 6.52 8.50 -17.61
C SER A 782 8.02 8.74 -17.70
N SER A 783 8.52 9.89 -17.24
CA SER A 783 9.94 10.24 -17.39
C SER A 783 10.75 10.14 -16.11
N PHE A 784 10.46 10.92 -15.08
CA PHE A 784 11.34 11.02 -13.91
C PHE A 784 10.74 10.63 -12.56
N PHE A 785 9.46 10.32 -12.44
CA PHE A 785 8.85 9.97 -11.17
C PHE A 785 9.52 8.76 -10.52
N GLY A 786 9.85 7.73 -11.31
CA GLY A 786 10.58 6.57 -10.79
C GLY A 786 11.88 6.97 -10.11
N LYS A 787 12.64 7.86 -10.72
CA LYS A 787 13.89 8.36 -10.17
C LYS A 787 13.67 9.21 -8.92
N TYR A 788 12.62 10.02 -8.90
CA TYR A 788 12.27 10.84 -7.73
C TYR A 788 11.90 9.96 -6.53
N PHE A 789 11.19 8.86 -6.75
CA PHE A 789 10.94 7.89 -5.69
C PHE A 789 12.24 7.27 -5.18
N ASP A 790 13.12 6.88 -6.09
CA ASP A 790 14.42 6.28 -5.73
C ASP A 790 15.28 7.23 -4.90
N LEU A 791 15.25 8.52 -5.23
CA LEU A 791 16.01 9.55 -4.51
C LEU A 791 15.33 10.02 -3.23
N GLY A 792 14.10 9.57 -2.97
CA GLY A 792 13.34 9.99 -1.80
C GLY A 792 12.83 11.43 -1.85
N VAL A 793 12.68 12.02 -3.06
CA VAL A 793 12.13 13.37 -3.21
C VAL A 793 10.68 13.38 -2.70
N PHE A 794 9.92 12.33 -3.00
CA PHE A 794 8.65 12.09 -2.35
C PHE A 794 8.44 10.57 -2.17
N GLY A 795 7.71 10.18 -1.12
CA GLY A 795 7.39 8.79 -0.83
C GLY A 795 6.10 8.32 -1.51
N VAL A 796 5.18 9.24 -1.78
CA VAL A 796 3.90 8.99 -2.46
C VAL A 796 3.77 10.00 -3.57
N SER A 797 3.26 9.58 -4.73
CA SER A 797 2.99 10.50 -5.83
C SER A 797 2.02 11.59 -5.39
N PRO A 798 2.32 12.87 -5.65
CA PRO A 798 1.36 13.96 -5.34
C PRO A 798 0.07 13.87 -6.16
N PHE A 799 0.03 13.04 -7.20
CA PHE A 799 -1.18 12.76 -7.98
C PHE A 799 -2.03 11.64 -7.37
N GLU A 800 -1.44 10.81 -6.55
CA GLU A 800 -2.14 9.74 -5.83
C GLU A 800 -2.75 10.26 -4.53
N SER A 801 -1.96 10.99 -3.74
CA SER A 801 -2.37 11.53 -2.44
C SER A 801 -2.05 13.01 -2.37
N ILE A 802 -2.91 13.79 -1.70
CA ILE A 802 -2.74 15.24 -1.60
C ILE A 802 -1.40 15.57 -0.94
N ASP A 803 -0.63 16.42 -1.61
CA ASP A 803 0.56 17.04 -1.05
C ASP A 803 0.12 18.06 0.02
N ARG A 804 0.19 17.68 1.28
CA ARG A 804 -0.30 18.51 2.39
C ARG A 804 0.48 19.80 2.58
N SER A 805 1.78 19.80 2.27
CA SER A 805 2.66 20.94 2.47
C SER A 805 2.44 22.08 1.49
N GLY A 806 2.18 21.74 0.22
CA GLY A 806 1.99 22.73 -0.85
C GLY A 806 0.53 22.88 -1.24
N VAL A 807 -0.01 21.88 -1.94
CA VAL A 807 -1.41 21.89 -2.40
C VAL A 807 -2.36 22.00 -1.22
N GLY A 808 -2.11 21.24 -0.15
CA GLY A 808 -2.95 21.26 1.05
C GLY A 808 -2.97 22.62 1.73
N ARG A 809 -1.86 23.35 1.69
CA ARG A 809 -1.81 24.72 2.22
C ARG A 809 -2.69 25.68 1.42
N LEU A 810 -2.67 25.55 0.10
CA LEU A 810 -3.55 26.33 -0.78
C LEU A 810 -5.03 26.02 -0.51
N MET A 811 -5.35 24.74 -0.32
CA MET A 811 -6.71 24.34 0.02
C MET A 811 -7.16 24.94 1.37
N ARG A 812 -6.26 24.98 2.35
CA ARG A 812 -6.54 25.56 3.66
C ARG A 812 -6.81 27.07 3.55
N ILE A 813 -5.97 27.79 2.81
CA ILE A 813 -6.15 29.21 2.56
C ILE A 813 -7.51 29.47 1.91
N ALA A 814 -7.83 28.72 0.87
CA ALA A 814 -9.09 28.88 0.15
C ALA A 814 -10.31 28.58 1.02
N THR A 815 -10.22 27.54 1.84
CA THR A 815 -11.30 27.16 2.76
C THR A 815 -11.55 28.24 3.81
N GLU A 816 -10.50 28.70 4.47
CA GLU A 816 -10.59 29.70 5.54
C GLU A 816 -11.06 31.05 5.00
N GLU A 817 -10.44 31.54 3.92
CA GLU A 817 -10.79 32.83 3.36
C GLU A 817 -12.14 32.85 2.65
N GLY A 818 -12.48 31.74 1.96
CA GLY A 818 -13.78 31.58 1.34
C GLY A 818 -14.92 31.65 2.35
N ARG A 819 -14.79 30.95 3.46
CA ARG A 819 -15.78 30.95 4.54
C ARG A 819 -15.84 32.21 5.35
N ARG A 820 -14.78 33.02 5.37
CA ARG A 820 -14.83 34.36 5.95
C ARG A 820 -15.77 35.25 5.15
N THR A 821 -15.71 35.17 3.82
CA THR A 821 -16.57 35.96 2.94
C THR A 821 -18.00 35.41 2.93
N ARG A 822 -18.12 34.07 2.85
CA ARG A 822 -19.41 33.39 2.78
C ARG A 822 -19.42 32.23 3.79
N PRO A 823 -19.97 32.47 5.01
CA PRO A 823 -19.96 31.43 6.06
C PRO A 823 -20.63 30.12 5.69
N ASP A 824 -21.63 30.17 4.81
CA ASP A 824 -22.37 29.00 4.31
C ASP A 824 -21.81 28.42 2.99
N LEU A 825 -20.61 28.83 2.60
CA LEU A 825 -19.93 28.33 1.41
C LEU A 825 -19.80 26.81 1.46
N LYS A 826 -20.32 26.15 0.44
CA LYS A 826 -20.21 24.69 0.31
C LYS A 826 -18.84 24.36 -0.27
N LEU A 827 -18.16 23.39 0.34
CA LEU A 827 -16.81 23.02 -0.04
C LEU A 827 -16.72 21.52 -0.33
N GLY A 828 -16.10 21.19 -1.44
CA GLY A 828 -15.85 19.81 -1.80
C GLY A 828 -14.57 19.65 -2.60
N ILE A 829 -14.25 18.41 -2.91
CA ILE A 829 -13.12 18.02 -3.75
C ILE A 829 -13.62 17.07 -4.84
N CYS A 830 -13.14 17.24 -6.06
CA CYS A 830 -13.51 16.39 -7.19
C CYS A 830 -12.34 15.84 -7.99
N GLY A 831 -11.10 16.14 -7.60
CA GLY A 831 -9.93 15.52 -8.20
C GLY A 831 -9.85 14.02 -7.85
N GLU A 832 -8.91 13.31 -8.46
CA GLU A 832 -8.71 11.87 -8.22
C GLU A 832 -8.41 11.56 -6.75
N HIS A 833 -7.90 12.54 -6.02
CA HIS A 833 -7.61 12.42 -4.59
C HIS A 833 -8.86 12.16 -3.72
N GLY A 834 -10.05 12.47 -4.23
CA GLY A 834 -11.30 12.29 -3.48
C GLY A 834 -11.61 10.86 -3.07
N GLY A 835 -10.99 9.88 -3.72
CA GLY A 835 -11.08 8.46 -3.37
C GLY A 835 -9.85 7.91 -2.64
N ASP A 836 -8.83 8.73 -2.42
CA ASP A 836 -7.61 8.32 -1.74
C ASP A 836 -7.79 8.39 -0.21
N PRO A 837 -7.51 7.29 0.52
CA PRO A 837 -7.71 7.26 1.97
C PRO A 837 -7.09 8.43 2.76
N ALA A 838 -5.80 8.69 2.57
CA ALA A 838 -5.12 9.78 3.28
C ALA A 838 -5.70 11.14 2.93
N SER A 839 -6.08 11.34 1.67
CA SER A 839 -6.68 12.59 1.20
C SER A 839 -8.08 12.82 1.76
N VAL A 840 -8.87 11.76 1.94
CA VAL A 840 -10.19 11.84 2.59
C VAL A 840 -10.04 12.33 4.03
N HIS A 841 -9.07 11.79 4.78
CA HIS A 841 -8.78 12.24 6.14
C HIS A 841 -8.39 13.72 6.17
N PHE A 842 -7.57 14.15 5.22
CA PHE A 842 -7.18 15.56 5.10
C PHE A 842 -8.39 16.46 4.83
N CYS A 843 -9.27 16.05 3.93
CA CYS A 843 -10.51 16.80 3.64
C CYS A 843 -11.42 16.88 4.86
N HIS A 844 -11.49 15.83 5.67
CA HIS A 844 -12.21 15.85 6.93
C HIS A 844 -11.61 16.88 7.89
N GLU A 845 -10.28 16.89 8.04
CA GLU A 845 -9.57 17.83 8.91
C GLU A 845 -9.78 19.29 8.47
N LEU A 846 -9.81 19.56 7.18
CA LEU A 846 -10.06 20.90 6.62
C LEU A 846 -11.49 21.37 6.84
N GLY A 847 -12.41 20.47 7.12
CA GLY A 847 -13.82 20.83 7.27
C GLY A 847 -14.57 20.93 5.94
N LEU A 848 -14.15 20.21 4.90
CA LEU A 848 -14.90 20.14 3.66
C LEU A 848 -16.25 19.44 3.90
N ASP A 849 -17.23 19.75 3.07
CA ASP A 849 -18.58 19.17 3.19
C ASP A 849 -18.68 17.81 2.50
N TYR A 850 -17.97 17.62 1.39
CA TYR A 850 -18.00 16.36 0.67
C TYR A 850 -16.68 16.06 -0.05
N VAL A 851 -16.48 14.78 -0.36
CA VAL A 851 -15.47 14.29 -1.31
C VAL A 851 -16.18 13.68 -2.50
N SER A 852 -15.60 13.75 -3.68
CA SER A 852 -16.17 13.17 -4.90
C SER A 852 -15.10 12.33 -5.60
N CYS A 853 -15.47 11.15 -6.05
CA CYS A 853 -14.55 10.19 -6.66
C CYS A 853 -15.25 9.33 -7.70
N SER A 854 -14.48 8.50 -8.42
CA SER A 854 -15.04 7.57 -9.39
C SER A 854 -16.01 6.59 -8.72
N PRO A 855 -17.00 6.06 -9.44
CA PRO A 855 -18.02 5.16 -8.85
C PRO A 855 -17.42 3.99 -8.08
N PHE A 856 -16.38 3.36 -8.59
CA PHE A 856 -15.74 2.22 -7.96
C PHE A 856 -15.14 2.57 -6.58
N ARG A 857 -14.70 3.81 -6.38
CA ARG A 857 -14.07 4.27 -5.14
C ARG A 857 -15.07 4.77 -4.08
N ILE A 858 -16.33 4.86 -4.41
CA ILE A 858 -17.36 5.35 -3.47
C ILE A 858 -17.35 4.59 -2.14
N PRO A 859 -17.36 3.25 -2.11
CA PRO A 859 -17.31 2.54 -0.84
C PRO A 859 -16.05 2.84 -0.02
N ILE A 860 -14.91 2.96 -0.70
CA ILE A 860 -13.63 3.27 -0.06
C ILE A 860 -13.68 4.63 0.61
N ALA A 861 -14.20 5.64 -0.08
CA ALA A 861 -14.36 6.99 0.45
C ALA A 861 -15.33 7.04 1.62
N ARG A 862 -16.45 6.30 1.56
CA ARG A 862 -17.42 6.19 2.65
C ARG A 862 -16.75 5.59 3.91
N LEU A 863 -16.01 4.52 3.75
CA LEU A 863 -15.30 3.88 4.86
C LEU A 863 -14.28 4.83 5.46
N GLU A 864 -13.46 5.48 4.63
CA GLU A 864 -12.41 6.37 5.11
C GLU A 864 -12.97 7.65 5.73
N ALA A 865 -14.08 8.15 5.23
CA ALA A 865 -14.79 9.26 5.87
C ALA A 865 -15.26 8.89 7.29
N GLY A 866 -15.78 7.68 7.46
CA GLY A 866 -16.16 7.16 8.77
C GLY A 866 -14.96 6.97 9.70
N ARG A 867 -13.87 6.43 9.17
CA ARG A 867 -12.61 6.27 9.92
C ARG A 867 -12.05 7.63 10.36
N ALA A 868 -12.12 8.63 9.50
CA ALA A 868 -11.68 9.99 9.84
C ALA A 868 -12.49 10.56 10.99
N ALA A 869 -13.79 10.38 10.98
CA ALA A 869 -14.69 10.87 12.02
C ALA A 869 -14.38 10.23 13.38
N VAL A 870 -14.25 8.89 13.44
CA VAL A 870 -13.96 8.20 14.71
C VAL A 870 -12.52 8.43 15.19
N SER A 871 -11.58 8.61 14.26
CA SER A 871 -10.19 8.92 14.61
C SER A 871 -10.03 10.33 15.19
N ALA A 872 -10.79 11.31 14.68
CA ALA A 872 -10.79 12.68 15.18
C ALA A 872 -11.28 12.75 16.64
N GLU A 873 -12.29 11.97 17.00
CA GLU A 873 -12.78 11.86 18.38
C GLU A 873 -11.73 11.27 19.33
N GLY A 874 -10.87 10.34 18.82
CA GLY A 874 -9.78 9.75 19.58
C GLY A 874 -8.52 10.61 19.66
N SER A 875 -8.37 11.62 18.79
CA SER A 875 -7.16 12.44 18.72
C SER A 875 -7.03 13.43 19.88
N ASP A 876 -8.14 13.77 20.52
CA ASP A 876 -8.16 14.66 21.68
C ASP A 876 -7.54 14.02 22.93
N SER A 877 -7.24 12.73 22.87
CA SER A 877 -6.62 11.99 23.96
C SER A 877 -5.09 11.90 23.88
N ARG A 878 -4.46 12.60 22.95
CA ARG A 878 -3.00 12.61 22.77
C ARG A 878 -2.32 13.66 23.62
#